data_d5169597ecfdf69dfc935cdeb705511a
#
_entry.id   d5169597ecfdf69dfc935cdeb705511a
#
_cell.length_a   1.000
_cell.length_b   1.000
_cell.length_c   1.000
_cell.angle_alpha   90.00
_cell.angle_beta   90.00
_cell.angle_gamma   90.00
#
_symmetry.space_group_name_H-M   'P 1'
#
loop_
_entity.id
_entity.type
_entity.pdbx_description
1 polymer ?
#
loop_
_entity_poly.entity_id
_entity_poly.type
_entity_poly.pdbx_seq_one_letter_code
_entity_poly.pdbx_strand_id
1 'polypeptide(L)'
;MDSLVSLKTDDGIGVITINNPPVNALSQGVRQQLSACLAQAQADPAAQAIVITCQGKTFVAGADLKEFDQPLMEPHLPDVLNAIENSQKPVIAALHGSVLGGGLELALACHLRIADEHTVLGLPEVSLGLIPGAGGTQRLVRLCGALVAVDVVIAGQRLTAAQAQAVGLVDHCVTTDLQSAAIEHAMRFLLTEPFWRRTRDRLIPAHDVTEFNAKVAGVMKRLAGQQAPQAALEAINAALTESFDDGMALERSLFIGRRQSAQAKALRHLFFAERALAGRTRKLAVNGQAHAIQKVAVIGSGTMGAGIAICVANAGFAVSLIDVQDAALQRGVKNIDDYYRDALLKGRMDEHACQERRALILPSTSMDAVADADLVIEAVFEDIEVKRAVFRQLDTLCKPDAILATNTSYLDVEAIADCTRRPQQVLGMHFFSPAPVMKLLEVVRTTQTDRSVMAAVLTLAQRLGKVAVTVGVCDGFVGNRLLAAREREAMFLLEEGASIEAVDRVMRGFGFPIGPFELRDMAGVDVAWRNRQGRLLELSEREQRCDWVDKLYAAGRHGQKTGLGFYCYAPGSRQAVPDSWLAQLLEQHRQQWNIAPRSISDQEIEERCLFAMINEAAWLLDNDIVEHPADIDLVWVHGYGFPRYKGGLTYYADQTGLGYVAKALKRYNPESGRALSAFMTQRKTFHAY
;
A
#
# COMPACT_ATOMS: atom_id res chain seq x y z
N MET A 1 9.11 -16.62 33.44
CA MET A 1 8.62 -15.77 32.33
C MET A 1 9.14 -14.37 32.63
N ASP A 2 9.84 -13.78 31.73
CA ASP A 2 10.35 -12.42 31.88
C ASP A 2 9.15 -11.47 32.06
N SER A 3 9.26 -10.51 32.98
CA SER A 3 8.18 -9.55 33.26
C SER A 3 7.98 -8.63 32.06
N LEU A 4 6.74 -8.64 31.49
CA LEU A 4 6.38 -7.77 30.37
C LEU A 4 6.12 -6.31 30.79
N VAL A 5 5.82 -6.11 32.08
CA VAL A 5 5.61 -4.80 32.68
C VAL A 5 6.24 -4.81 34.05
N SER A 6 6.98 -3.77 34.41
CA SER A 6 7.64 -3.61 35.70
C SER A 6 7.26 -2.27 36.31
N LEU A 7 7.29 -2.20 37.64
CA LEU A 7 7.11 -0.99 38.44
C LEU A 7 8.37 -0.73 39.23
N LYS A 8 8.87 0.50 39.21
CA LYS A 8 9.94 1.00 40.09
C LYS A 8 9.52 2.36 40.64
N THR A 9 9.59 2.57 41.95
CA THR A 9 9.39 3.88 42.56
C THR A 9 10.73 4.59 42.65
N ASP A 10 10.82 5.80 42.11
CA ASP A 10 12.01 6.65 42.09
C ASP A 10 11.59 8.10 42.38
N ASP A 11 12.25 8.77 43.31
CA ASP A 11 12.01 10.14 43.72
C ASP A 11 10.51 10.50 43.94
N GLY A 12 9.75 9.60 44.54
CA GLY A 12 8.32 9.79 44.76
C GLY A 12 7.43 9.55 43.57
N ILE A 13 7.96 9.04 42.46
CA ILE A 13 7.23 8.72 41.21
C ILE A 13 7.25 7.22 40.97
N GLY A 14 6.09 6.61 40.77
CA GLY A 14 5.96 5.22 40.35
C GLY A 14 6.16 5.11 38.83
N VAL A 15 7.29 4.60 38.37
CA VAL A 15 7.59 4.41 36.94
C VAL A 15 7.18 3.01 36.50
N ILE A 16 6.13 2.92 35.68
CA ILE A 16 5.67 1.68 35.05
C ILE A 16 6.32 1.59 33.68
N THR A 17 7.11 0.53 33.44
CA THR A 17 7.82 0.30 32.19
C THR A 17 7.28 -0.94 31.46
N ILE A 18 6.78 -0.76 30.23
CA ILE A 18 6.33 -1.85 29.36
C ILE A 18 7.54 -2.32 28.52
N ASN A 19 7.76 -3.64 28.46
CA ASN A 19 8.82 -4.27 27.66
C ASN A 19 8.29 -5.54 26.97
N ASN A 20 7.61 -5.36 25.84
CA ASN A 20 7.09 -6.44 25.01
C ASN A 20 7.58 -6.29 23.55
N PRO A 21 8.86 -6.61 23.28
CA PRO A 21 9.46 -6.42 21.98
C PRO A 21 8.76 -7.26 20.89
N PRO A 22 8.80 -6.83 19.60
CA PRO A 22 9.59 -5.69 19.12
C PRO A 22 8.85 -4.34 19.14
N VAL A 23 7.53 -4.29 19.44
CA VAL A 23 6.70 -3.10 19.23
C VAL A 23 5.76 -2.79 20.41
N ASN A 24 5.98 -3.44 21.53
CA ASN A 24 5.20 -3.25 22.77
C ASN A 24 3.68 -3.39 22.57
N ALA A 25 3.26 -4.37 21.75
CA ALA A 25 1.83 -4.61 21.51
C ALA A 25 1.11 -4.93 22.84
N LEU A 26 -0.10 -4.37 23.00
CA LEU A 26 -0.94 -4.56 24.21
C LEU A 26 -1.61 -5.94 24.19
N SER A 27 -0.80 -7.00 24.27
CA SER A 27 -1.30 -8.37 24.45
C SER A 27 -2.01 -8.55 25.79
N GLN A 28 -2.76 -9.65 25.94
CA GLN A 28 -3.45 -9.99 27.19
C GLN A 28 -2.50 -9.98 28.40
N GLY A 29 -1.30 -10.57 28.26
CA GLY A 29 -0.30 -10.56 29.32
C GLY A 29 0.21 -9.17 29.69
N VAL A 30 0.38 -8.27 28.72
CA VAL A 30 0.73 -6.86 28.96
C VAL A 30 -0.39 -6.14 29.69
N ARG A 31 -1.65 -6.30 29.26
CA ARG A 31 -2.80 -5.67 29.89
C ARG A 31 -2.97 -6.11 31.35
N GLN A 32 -2.79 -7.41 31.61
CA GLN A 32 -2.87 -7.97 32.96
C GLN A 32 -1.77 -7.41 33.88
N GLN A 33 -0.51 -7.41 33.43
CA GLN A 33 0.61 -6.92 34.23
C GLN A 33 0.55 -5.38 34.40
N LEU A 34 0.12 -4.64 33.38
CA LEU A 34 -0.08 -3.19 33.46
C LEU A 34 -1.13 -2.85 34.54
N SER A 35 -2.25 -3.57 34.56
CA SER A 35 -3.28 -3.39 35.60
C SER A 35 -2.75 -3.68 37.01
N ALA A 36 -1.95 -4.74 37.15
CA ALA A 36 -1.33 -5.09 38.44
C ALA A 36 -0.32 -4.01 38.91
N CYS A 37 0.55 -3.55 38.01
CA CYS A 37 1.52 -2.49 38.32
C CYS A 37 0.81 -1.16 38.67
N LEU A 38 -0.26 -0.82 37.95
CA LEU A 38 -1.05 0.37 38.25
C LEU A 38 -1.66 0.29 39.65
N ALA A 39 -2.26 -0.84 40.02
CA ALA A 39 -2.82 -1.05 41.34
C ALA A 39 -1.72 -0.97 42.43
N GLN A 40 -0.56 -1.55 42.23
CA GLN A 40 0.58 -1.45 43.16
C GLN A 40 1.06 -0.01 43.30
N ALA A 41 1.24 0.74 42.19
CA ALA A 41 1.66 2.14 42.23
C ALA A 41 0.63 3.04 42.94
N GLN A 42 -0.65 2.75 42.78
CA GLN A 42 -1.70 3.49 43.52
C GLN A 42 -1.67 3.19 45.03
N ALA A 43 -1.38 1.96 45.41
CA ALA A 43 -1.30 1.55 46.83
C ALA A 43 0.00 1.96 47.52
N ASP A 44 1.07 2.24 46.77
CA ASP A 44 2.39 2.64 47.32
C ASP A 44 2.35 4.07 47.86
N PRO A 45 2.46 4.29 49.18
CA PRO A 45 2.44 5.64 49.75
C PRO A 45 3.64 6.49 49.34
N ALA A 46 4.73 5.87 48.88
CA ALA A 46 5.91 6.58 48.38
C ALA A 46 5.72 7.18 46.99
N ALA A 47 4.84 6.63 46.17
CA ALA A 47 4.51 7.15 44.85
C ALA A 47 3.42 8.23 44.93
N GLN A 48 3.74 9.46 44.55
CA GLN A 48 2.78 10.56 44.49
C GLN A 48 2.14 10.72 43.11
N ALA A 49 2.87 10.35 42.04
CA ALA A 49 2.38 10.29 40.65
C ALA A 49 2.92 9.02 39.97
N ILE A 50 2.38 8.73 38.80
CA ILE A 50 2.74 7.54 38.01
C ILE A 50 3.18 7.98 36.62
N VAL A 51 4.33 7.48 36.15
CA VAL A 51 4.80 7.65 34.78
C VAL A 51 4.72 6.30 34.08
N ILE A 52 4.05 6.25 32.90
CA ILE A 52 4.04 5.08 32.03
C ILE A 52 5.01 5.33 30.88
N THR A 53 6.00 4.46 30.73
CA THR A 53 6.99 4.48 29.66
C THR A 53 7.17 3.09 29.05
N CYS A 54 7.93 2.97 27.97
CA CYS A 54 8.21 1.70 27.31
C CYS A 54 9.70 1.56 26.97
N GLN A 55 10.17 0.33 26.87
CA GLN A 55 11.53 0.06 26.39
C GLN A 55 11.57 -0.09 24.86
N GLY A 56 12.76 0.09 24.29
CA GLY A 56 13.03 -0.09 22.86
C GLY A 56 12.72 1.15 22.03
N LYS A 57 12.41 0.95 20.74
CA LYS A 57 12.27 2.04 19.76
C LYS A 57 10.84 2.56 19.60
N THR A 58 9.88 1.95 20.25
CA THR A 58 8.44 2.20 20.06
C THR A 58 7.77 2.24 21.43
N PHE A 59 6.94 3.24 21.67
CA PHE A 59 6.11 3.26 22.88
C PHE A 59 5.15 2.05 22.80
N VAL A 60 4.06 2.15 22.05
CA VAL A 60 3.13 1.05 21.81
C VAL A 60 2.59 1.18 20.38
N ALA A 61 2.70 0.13 19.58
CA ALA A 61 2.21 0.14 18.20
C ALA A 61 0.75 -0.36 18.05
N GLY A 62 0.02 -0.51 19.14
CA GLY A 62 -1.38 -0.92 19.16
C GLY A 62 -1.65 -2.22 19.88
N ALA A 63 -2.87 -2.77 19.70
CA ALA A 63 -3.27 -4.07 20.20
C ALA A 63 -2.53 -5.20 19.47
N ASP A 64 -2.43 -6.39 20.10
CA ASP A 64 -1.87 -7.55 19.42
C ASP A 64 -2.88 -8.12 18.39
N LEU A 65 -2.59 -7.93 17.12
CA LEU A 65 -3.46 -8.39 16.02
C LEU A 65 -3.61 -9.92 15.97
N LYS A 66 -2.71 -10.69 16.60
CA LYS A 66 -2.82 -12.14 16.70
C LYS A 66 -3.98 -12.59 17.59
N GLU A 67 -4.44 -11.71 18.49
CA GLU A 67 -5.59 -11.99 19.35
C GLU A 67 -6.94 -11.72 18.65
N PHE A 68 -6.94 -11.11 17.43
CA PHE A 68 -8.19 -10.65 16.82
C PHE A 68 -9.09 -11.78 16.32
N ASP A 69 -8.54 -12.94 16.00
CA ASP A 69 -9.30 -14.12 15.58
C ASP A 69 -9.62 -15.07 16.76
N GLN A 70 -9.24 -14.68 17.99
CA GLN A 70 -9.49 -15.42 19.22
C GLN A 70 -10.65 -14.76 20.03
N PRO A 71 -11.27 -15.45 20.97
CA PRO A 71 -12.19 -14.85 21.92
C PRO A 71 -11.54 -13.67 22.66
N LEU A 72 -12.35 -12.67 23.04
CA LEU A 72 -11.86 -11.55 23.83
C LEU A 72 -11.44 -12.04 25.23
N MET A 73 -10.22 -11.70 25.65
CA MET A 73 -9.64 -12.12 26.93
C MET A 73 -9.51 -10.92 27.89
N GLU A 74 -9.90 -11.14 29.14
CA GLU A 74 -9.74 -10.16 30.20
C GLU A 74 -8.27 -10.03 30.69
N PRO A 75 -7.88 -8.86 31.22
CA PRO A 75 -8.67 -7.63 31.24
C PRO A 75 -8.80 -7.05 29.83
N HIS A 76 -9.99 -6.49 29.51
CA HIS A 76 -10.16 -5.82 28.23
C HIS A 76 -9.45 -4.47 28.23
N LEU A 77 -8.96 -4.02 27.09
CA LEU A 77 -8.23 -2.75 26.99
C LEU A 77 -9.06 -1.54 27.53
N PRO A 78 -10.36 -1.39 27.21
CA PRO A 78 -11.17 -0.30 27.78
C PRO A 78 -11.14 -0.26 29.31
N ASP A 79 -11.16 -1.42 29.98
CA ASP A 79 -11.18 -1.50 31.44
C ASP A 79 -9.85 -1.03 32.03
N VAL A 80 -8.74 -1.42 31.41
CA VAL A 80 -7.39 -0.96 31.80
C VAL A 80 -7.26 0.55 31.64
N LEU A 81 -7.73 1.09 30.50
CA LEU A 81 -7.66 2.53 30.23
C LEU A 81 -8.58 3.35 31.15
N ASN A 82 -9.76 2.83 31.47
CA ASN A 82 -10.64 3.45 32.45
C ASN A 82 -10.00 3.45 33.85
N ALA A 83 -9.28 2.40 34.24
CA ALA A 83 -8.55 2.35 35.50
C ALA A 83 -7.41 3.39 35.55
N ILE A 84 -6.70 3.60 34.43
CA ILE A 84 -5.67 4.64 34.31
C ILE A 84 -6.29 6.02 34.46
N GLU A 85 -7.37 6.32 33.72
CA GLU A 85 -8.03 7.62 33.74
C GLU A 85 -8.67 7.95 35.10
N ASN A 86 -9.15 6.93 35.81
CA ASN A 86 -9.77 7.08 37.15
C ASN A 86 -8.74 6.95 38.29
N SER A 87 -7.45 6.91 38.00
CA SER A 87 -6.41 6.82 39.02
C SER A 87 -6.49 7.98 40.05
N GLN A 88 -6.32 7.63 41.31
CA GLN A 88 -6.26 8.61 42.39
C GLN A 88 -4.94 9.38 42.45
N LYS A 89 -3.96 8.99 41.63
CA LYS A 89 -2.70 9.68 41.43
C LYS A 89 -2.58 10.09 39.97
N PRO A 90 -2.00 11.25 39.63
CA PRO A 90 -1.84 11.64 38.25
C PRO A 90 -1.00 10.61 37.51
N VAL A 91 -1.43 10.25 36.30
CA VAL A 91 -0.72 9.33 35.38
C VAL A 91 -0.23 10.11 34.19
N ILE A 92 1.07 10.02 33.93
CA ILE A 92 1.77 10.72 32.86
C ILE A 92 2.25 9.69 31.82
N ALA A 93 2.00 9.92 30.55
CA ALA A 93 2.55 9.11 29.46
C ALA A 93 3.83 9.74 28.93
N ALA A 94 4.93 8.97 28.96
CA ALA A 94 6.23 9.34 28.38
C ALA A 94 6.36 8.67 27.00
N LEU A 95 6.12 9.43 25.93
CA LEU A 95 5.88 8.94 24.58
C LEU A 95 7.14 9.04 23.71
N HIS A 96 7.51 7.95 23.01
CA HIS A 96 8.62 7.95 22.06
C HIS A 96 8.35 7.05 20.85
N GLY A 97 9.02 7.32 19.74
CA GLY A 97 8.91 6.54 18.51
C GLY A 97 7.49 6.47 18.00
N SER A 98 6.89 5.29 17.89
CA SER A 98 5.52 5.13 17.39
C SER A 98 4.52 4.93 18.53
N VAL A 99 3.46 5.75 18.53
CA VAL A 99 2.33 5.74 19.48
C VAL A 99 1.05 5.55 18.66
N LEU A 100 0.67 4.29 18.41
CA LEU A 100 -0.37 4.00 17.42
C LEU A 100 -1.50 3.15 18.02
N GLY A 101 -2.72 3.38 17.55
CA GLY A 101 -3.89 2.60 17.91
C GLY A 101 -4.10 2.54 19.41
N GLY A 102 -4.25 1.34 19.99
CA GLY A 102 -4.38 1.14 21.44
C GLY A 102 -3.30 1.82 22.27
N GLY A 103 -2.10 2.07 21.69
CA GLY A 103 -1.03 2.82 22.34
C GLY A 103 -1.36 4.31 22.48
N LEU A 104 -1.98 4.90 21.47
CA LEU A 104 -2.49 6.26 21.57
C LEU A 104 -3.72 6.32 22.48
N GLU A 105 -4.60 5.30 22.45
CA GLU A 105 -5.72 5.21 23.36
C GLU A 105 -5.27 5.17 24.84
N LEU A 106 -4.14 4.46 25.12
CA LEU A 106 -3.51 4.47 26.44
C LEU A 106 -3.02 5.89 26.82
N ALA A 107 -2.33 6.57 25.90
CA ALA A 107 -1.87 7.94 26.13
C ALA A 107 -3.03 8.92 26.34
N LEU A 108 -4.15 8.77 25.63
CA LEU A 108 -5.36 9.58 25.77
C LEU A 108 -6.06 9.40 27.14
N ALA A 109 -5.89 8.23 27.75
CA ALA A 109 -6.40 7.94 29.09
C ALA A 109 -5.51 8.49 30.23
N CYS A 110 -4.26 8.83 29.95
CA CYS A 110 -3.36 9.48 30.88
C CYS A 110 -3.73 10.96 31.07
N HIS A 111 -3.37 11.53 32.24
CA HIS A 111 -3.68 12.92 32.59
C HIS A 111 -2.76 13.92 31.88
N LEU A 112 -1.49 13.52 31.61
CA LEU A 112 -0.50 14.34 30.91
C LEU A 112 0.27 13.48 29.90
N ARG A 113 0.68 14.05 28.76
CA ARG A 113 1.40 13.40 27.66
C ARG A 113 2.66 14.21 27.34
N ILE A 114 3.81 13.60 27.56
CA ILE A 114 5.13 14.16 27.25
C ILE A 114 5.70 13.35 26.08
N ALA A 115 6.10 13.98 25.02
CA ALA A 115 6.59 13.31 23.82
C ALA A 115 8.04 13.71 23.49
N ASP A 116 8.86 12.74 23.10
CA ASP A 116 10.09 12.99 22.39
C ASP A 116 9.80 13.64 21.03
N GLU A 117 10.67 14.54 20.56
CA GLU A 117 10.47 15.33 19.32
C GLU A 117 10.27 14.47 18.07
N HIS A 118 10.81 13.24 18.04
CA HIS A 118 10.70 12.31 16.93
C HIS A 118 9.49 11.38 17.01
N THR A 119 8.61 11.57 18.01
CA THR A 119 7.41 10.75 18.21
C THR A 119 6.40 10.93 17.09
N VAL A 120 5.80 9.81 16.66
CA VAL A 120 4.72 9.77 15.68
C VAL A 120 3.48 9.15 16.30
N LEU A 121 2.35 9.87 16.26
CA LEU A 121 1.10 9.48 16.90
C LEU A 121 -0.01 9.26 15.87
N GLY A 122 -0.95 8.32 16.13
CA GLY A 122 -2.11 8.11 15.24
C GLY A 122 -3.04 6.99 15.65
N LEU A 123 -4.24 6.99 15.05
CA LEU A 123 -5.26 5.94 15.17
C LEU A 123 -5.55 5.33 13.80
N PRO A 124 -4.66 4.47 13.28
CA PRO A 124 -4.74 3.96 11.90
C PRO A 124 -5.67 2.74 11.75
N GLU A 125 -6.56 2.45 12.68
CA GLU A 125 -7.42 1.26 12.73
C GLU A 125 -8.25 1.08 11.48
N VAL A 126 -8.69 2.17 10.83
CA VAL A 126 -9.46 2.12 9.58
C VAL A 126 -8.69 1.44 8.44
N SER A 127 -7.36 1.51 8.44
CA SER A 127 -6.51 0.79 7.48
C SER A 127 -6.58 -0.73 7.61
N LEU A 128 -7.06 -1.21 8.77
CA LEU A 128 -7.30 -2.62 9.08
C LEU A 128 -8.80 -2.99 9.06
N GLY A 129 -9.67 -2.09 8.58
CA GLY A 129 -11.12 -2.28 8.57
C GLY A 129 -11.77 -2.21 9.95
N LEU A 130 -11.09 -1.60 10.92
CA LEU A 130 -11.46 -1.44 12.31
C LEU A 130 -11.69 0.03 12.64
N ILE A 131 -12.14 0.31 13.84
CA ILE A 131 -12.11 1.63 14.46
C ILE A 131 -11.39 1.52 15.81
N PRO A 132 -10.95 2.61 16.44
CA PRO A 132 -10.55 2.61 17.84
C PRO A 132 -11.65 1.98 18.70
N GLY A 133 -11.31 1.16 19.67
CA GLY A 133 -12.30 0.40 20.44
C GLY A 133 -12.09 0.44 21.96
N ALA A 134 -11.25 1.37 22.42
CA ALA A 134 -10.97 1.58 23.84
C ALA A 134 -11.07 3.07 24.26
N GLY A 135 -11.88 3.83 23.55
CA GLY A 135 -12.17 5.24 23.83
C GLY A 135 -11.41 6.23 22.96
N GLY A 136 -10.74 5.75 21.92
CA GLY A 136 -9.96 6.62 21.01
C GLY A 136 -10.81 7.67 20.32
N THR A 137 -12.00 7.34 19.83
CA THR A 137 -12.91 8.28 19.18
C THR A 137 -13.48 9.27 20.21
N GLN A 138 -13.74 8.82 21.43
CA GLN A 138 -14.38 9.63 22.47
C GLN A 138 -13.41 10.61 23.13
N ARG A 139 -12.19 10.14 23.46
CA ARG A 139 -11.17 10.95 24.13
C ARG A 139 -10.50 11.93 23.17
N LEU A 140 -10.20 11.51 21.92
CA LEU A 140 -9.56 12.39 20.95
C LEU A 140 -10.44 13.59 20.60
N VAL A 141 -11.76 13.39 20.39
CA VAL A 141 -12.70 14.48 20.12
C VAL A 141 -12.74 15.48 21.28
N ARG A 142 -12.70 15.00 22.52
CA ARG A 142 -12.71 15.88 23.73
C ARG A 142 -11.39 16.61 23.91
N LEU A 143 -10.29 16.06 23.45
CA LEU A 143 -8.97 16.66 23.61
C LEU A 143 -8.64 17.64 22.48
N CYS A 144 -8.90 17.23 21.22
CA CYS A 144 -8.43 17.93 20.02
C CYS A 144 -9.55 18.46 19.11
N GLY A 145 -10.81 18.13 19.40
CA GLY A 145 -11.97 18.54 18.59
C GLY A 145 -12.26 17.62 17.39
N ALA A 146 -13.42 17.85 16.77
CA ALA A 146 -13.97 17.00 15.72
C ALA A 146 -13.15 16.99 14.44
N LEU A 147 -12.61 18.14 14.03
CA LEU A 147 -11.83 18.26 12.77
C LEU A 147 -10.55 17.42 12.80
N VAL A 148 -9.84 17.43 13.94
CA VAL A 148 -8.65 16.60 14.14
C VAL A 148 -9.02 15.11 14.18
N ALA A 149 -10.15 14.77 14.81
CA ALA A 149 -10.63 13.40 14.87
C ALA A 149 -10.94 12.84 13.46
N VAL A 150 -11.50 13.64 12.54
CA VAL A 150 -11.69 13.22 11.13
C VAL A 150 -10.36 12.85 10.48
N ASP A 151 -9.30 13.65 10.66
CA ASP A 151 -7.99 13.38 10.08
C ASP A 151 -7.34 12.14 10.69
N VAL A 152 -7.31 12.06 12.01
CA VAL A 152 -6.56 11.02 12.73
C VAL A 152 -7.29 9.67 12.69
N VAL A 153 -8.63 9.67 12.92
CA VAL A 153 -9.41 8.43 13.02
C VAL A 153 -9.96 7.98 11.66
N ILE A 154 -10.62 8.87 10.90
CA ILE A 154 -11.27 8.46 9.63
C ILE A 154 -10.24 8.39 8.50
N ALA A 155 -9.38 9.40 8.36
CA ALA A 155 -8.36 9.40 7.32
C ALA A 155 -7.10 8.59 7.70
N GLY A 156 -6.94 8.19 8.98
CA GLY A 156 -5.80 7.44 9.47
C GLY A 156 -4.49 8.23 9.43
N GLN A 157 -4.56 9.56 9.48
CA GLN A 157 -3.40 10.43 9.44
C GLN A 157 -2.55 10.26 10.70
N ARG A 158 -1.23 10.27 10.52
CA ARG A 158 -0.26 10.30 11.62
C ARG A 158 0.22 11.73 11.83
N LEU A 159 0.40 12.10 13.08
CA LEU A 159 0.91 13.41 13.50
C LEU A 159 2.34 13.26 14.02
N THR A 160 3.22 14.18 13.69
CA THR A 160 4.51 14.34 14.38
C THR A 160 4.26 14.91 15.79
N ALA A 161 5.25 14.80 16.69
CA ALA A 161 5.16 15.37 18.03
C ALA A 161 4.77 16.87 18.03
N ALA A 162 5.41 17.65 17.15
CA ALA A 162 5.12 19.08 16.99
C ALA A 162 3.69 19.35 16.52
N GLN A 163 3.18 18.58 15.54
CA GLN A 163 1.80 18.68 15.08
C GLN A 163 0.82 18.27 16.17
N ALA A 164 1.14 17.20 16.90
CA ALA A 164 0.31 16.71 17.99
C ALA A 164 0.24 17.72 19.16
N GLN A 165 1.35 18.41 19.45
CA GLN A 165 1.37 19.49 20.42
C GLN A 165 0.54 20.69 19.97
N ALA A 166 0.66 21.09 18.70
CA ALA A 166 -0.09 22.21 18.15
C ALA A 166 -1.61 22.03 18.20
N VAL A 167 -2.11 20.78 18.14
CA VAL A 167 -3.55 20.47 18.26
C VAL A 167 -3.97 20.07 19.68
N GLY A 168 -3.09 20.15 20.67
CA GLY A 168 -3.38 19.81 22.07
C GLY A 168 -3.44 18.31 22.38
N LEU A 169 -2.99 17.44 21.46
CA LEU A 169 -2.89 15.99 21.70
C LEU A 169 -1.71 15.64 22.61
N VAL A 170 -0.61 16.36 22.52
CA VAL A 170 0.58 16.27 23.36
C VAL A 170 0.69 17.56 24.17
N ASP A 171 0.97 17.44 25.46
CA ASP A 171 1.06 18.59 26.36
C ASP A 171 2.46 19.25 26.26
N HIS A 172 3.54 18.43 26.18
CA HIS A 172 4.92 18.93 26.05
C HIS A 172 5.74 18.06 25.09
N CYS A 173 6.52 18.71 24.22
CA CYS A 173 7.58 18.05 23.45
C CYS A 173 8.96 18.33 24.07
N VAL A 174 9.81 17.31 24.16
CA VAL A 174 11.12 17.39 24.77
C VAL A 174 12.19 16.86 23.83
N THR A 175 13.39 17.45 23.93
CA THR A 175 14.61 17.05 23.18
C THR A 175 15.67 16.42 24.10
N THR A 176 15.37 16.33 25.39
CA THR A 176 16.23 15.77 26.45
C THR A 176 15.83 14.34 26.77
N ASP A 177 16.48 13.74 27.80
CA ASP A 177 16.07 12.41 28.28
C ASP A 177 14.59 12.39 28.67
N LEU A 178 13.79 11.63 27.93
CA LEU A 178 12.33 11.61 28.06
C LEU A 178 11.85 11.17 29.44
N GLN A 179 12.52 10.17 30.05
CA GLN A 179 12.09 9.66 31.36
C GLN A 179 12.32 10.70 32.44
N SER A 180 13.50 11.33 32.47
CA SER A 180 13.82 12.40 33.39
C SER A 180 12.89 13.59 33.22
N ALA A 181 12.62 14.00 31.97
CA ALA A 181 11.66 15.08 31.69
C ALA A 181 10.24 14.73 32.13
N ALA A 182 9.78 13.48 31.93
CA ALA A 182 8.46 13.06 32.37
C ALA A 182 8.32 13.06 33.91
N ILE A 183 9.37 12.67 34.63
CA ILE A 183 9.41 12.73 36.11
C ILE A 183 9.38 14.19 36.56
N GLU A 184 10.19 15.08 35.96
CA GLU A 184 10.19 16.51 36.28
C GLU A 184 8.81 17.14 36.04
N HIS A 185 8.19 16.86 34.90
CA HIS A 185 6.82 17.33 34.60
C HIS A 185 5.77 16.75 35.57
N ALA A 186 5.93 15.49 35.99
CA ALA A 186 5.02 14.89 37.01
C ALA A 186 5.13 15.61 38.34
N MET A 187 6.35 15.91 38.80
CA MET A 187 6.59 16.67 40.06
C MET A 187 6.01 18.09 39.95
N ARG A 188 6.26 18.77 38.82
CA ARG A 188 5.71 20.11 38.57
C ARG A 188 4.18 20.09 38.56
N PHE A 189 3.57 19.10 37.92
CA PHE A 189 2.12 18.92 37.83
C PHE A 189 1.47 18.78 39.22
N LEU A 190 2.08 18.02 40.13
CA LEU A 190 1.66 17.89 41.51
C LEU A 190 1.64 19.22 42.30
N LEU A 191 2.54 20.14 41.95
CA LEU A 191 2.66 21.44 42.61
C LEU A 191 1.70 22.49 42.05
N THR A 192 1.37 22.38 40.76
CA THR A 192 0.61 23.43 40.05
C THR A 192 -0.87 23.11 39.87
N GLU A 193 -1.22 21.83 39.80
CA GLU A 193 -2.57 21.37 39.50
C GLU A 193 -3.13 20.54 40.67
N PRO A 194 -3.81 21.15 41.64
CA PRO A 194 -4.39 20.43 42.77
C PRO A 194 -5.49 19.44 42.37
N PHE A 195 -6.09 19.65 41.18
CA PHE A 195 -7.10 18.75 40.60
C PHE A 195 -6.80 18.53 39.11
N TRP A 196 -6.37 17.33 38.76
CA TRP A 196 -6.18 16.96 37.34
C TRP A 196 -7.52 16.57 36.70
N ARG A 197 -7.76 17.10 35.49
CA ARG A 197 -8.93 16.74 34.71
C ARG A 197 -8.70 15.49 33.90
N ARG A 198 -9.59 14.51 34.05
CA ARG A 198 -9.66 13.36 33.16
C ARG A 198 -10.04 13.81 31.75
N THR A 199 -9.55 13.15 30.73
CA THR A 199 -9.88 13.49 29.33
C THR A 199 -11.40 13.38 29.10
N ARG A 200 -12.06 12.38 29.67
CA ARG A 200 -13.51 12.18 29.58
C ARG A 200 -14.36 13.36 30.11
N ASP A 201 -13.85 14.14 31.04
CA ASP A 201 -14.56 15.27 31.64
C ASP A 201 -14.30 16.59 30.92
N ARG A 202 -13.48 16.61 29.87
CA ARG A 202 -13.20 17.82 29.11
C ARG A 202 -14.37 18.18 28.20
N LEU A 203 -14.63 19.49 28.08
CA LEU A 203 -15.57 20.02 27.12
C LEU A 203 -14.97 19.88 25.70
N ILE A 204 -15.80 19.46 24.77
CA ILE A 204 -15.39 19.33 23.37
C ILE A 204 -15.12 20.72 22.79
N PRO A 205 -13.95 20.95 22.14
CA PRO A 205 -13.67 22.19 21.45
C PRO A 205 -14.74 22.50 20.38
N ALA A 206 -15.21 23.75 20.35
CA ALA A 206 -16.17 24.19 19.33
C ALA A 206 -15.57 24.06 17.93
N HIS A 207 -16.40 23.72 16.95
CA HIS A 207 -16.00 23.59 15.54
C HIS A 207 -17.10 24.15 14.62
N ASP A 208 -16.69 24.54 13.41
CA ASP A 208 -17.64 24.89 12.35
C ASP A 208 -18.24 23.64 11.74
N VAL A 209 -19.56 23.52 11.79
CA VAL A 209 -20.32 22.35 11.28
C VAL A 209 -20.18 22.24 9.77
N THR A 210 -20.11 23.37 9.05
CA THR A 210 -19.97 23.38 7.58
C THR A 210 -18.60 22.84 7.18
N GLU A 211 -17.54 23.30 7.86
CA GLU A 211 -16.16 22.79 7.64
C GLU A 211 -16.05 21.30 7.97
N PHE A 212 -16.64 20.89 9.10
CA PHE A 212 -16.67 19.47 9.49
C PHE A 212 -17.32 18.59 8.41
N ASN A 213 -18.53 18.98 7.96
CA ASN A 213 -19.24 18.21 6.93
C ASN A 213 -18.49 18.18 5.59
N ALA A 214 -17.90 19.28 5.17
CA ALA A 214 -17.09 19.35 3.94
C ALA A 214 -15.86 18.43 4.03
N LYS A 215 -15.18 18.44 5.17
CA LYS A 215 -14.02 17.59 5.44
C LYS A 215 -14.39 16.11 5.43
N VAL A 216 -15.46 15.74 6.13
CA VAL A 216 -16.01 14.37 6.15
C VAL A 216 -16.33 13.91 4.73
N ALA A 217 -17.07 14.71 3.96
CA ALA A 217 -17.44 14.36 2.58
C ALA A 217 -16.20 14.09 1.71
N GLY A 218 -15.16 14.93 1.84
CA GLY A 218 -13.90 14.78 1.12
C GLY A 218 -13.15 13.49 1.50
N VAL A 219 -13.11 13.13 2.78
CA VAL A 219 -12.45 11.91 3.23
C VAL A 219 -13.26 10.68 2.82
N MET A 220 -14.58 10.68 3.03
CA MET A 220 -15.45 9.55 2.69
C MET A 220 -15.45 9.23 1.19
N LYS A 221 -15.35 10.25 0.32
CA LYS A 221 -15.21 10.04 -1.12
C LYS A 221 -13.95 9.26 -1.47
N ARG A 222 -12.83 9.53 -0.79
CA ARG A 222 -11.56 8.80 -1.02
C ARG A 222 -11.59 7.37 -0.49
N LEU A 223 -12.40 7.10 0.53
CA LEU A 223 -12.52 5.80 1.20
C LEU A 223 -13.78 5.04 0.80
N ALA A 224 -14.34 5.36 -0.38
CA ALA A 224 -15.56 4.72 -0.89
C ALA A 224 -15.44 3.18 -0.90
N GLY A 225 -16.52 2.49 -0.56
CA GLY A 225 -16.57 1.03 -0.46
C GLY A 225 -16.07 0.44 0.86
N GLN A 226 -15.38 1.23 1.71
CA GLN A 226 -14.93 0.80 3.02
C GLN A 226 -15.98 1.07 4.10
N GLN A 227 -16.15 0.13 5.03
CA GLN A 227 -17.17 0.22 6.09
C GLN A 227 -16.62 0.84 7.39
N ALA A 228 -15.34 0.68 7.66
CA ALA A 228 -14.73 1.20 8.88
C ALA A 228 -14.78 2.74 8.98
N PRO A 229 -14.54 3.51 7.91
CA PRO A 229 -14.68 4.97 7.94
C PRO A 229 -16.08 5.43 8.34
N GLN A 230 -17.14 4.73 7.89
CA GLN A 230 -18.52 5.05 8.26
C GLN A 230 -18.76 4.79 9.74
N ALA A 231 -18.30 3.65 10.27
CA ALA A 231 -18.41 3.34 11.70
C ALA A 231 -17.60 4.32 12.56
N ALA A 232 -16.43 4.76 12.09
CA ALA A 232 -15.62 5.77 12.77
C ALA A 232 -16.33 7.13 12.83
N LEU A 233 -17.00 7.54 11.75
CA LEU A 233 -17.79 8.76 11.71
C LEU A 233 -18.99 8.68 12.69
N GLU A 234 -19.67 7.53 12.75
CA GLU A 234 -20.77 7.30 13.69
C GLU A 234 -20.30 7.43 15.15
N ALA A 235 -19.16 6.85 15.50
CA ALA A 235 -18.57 6.97 16.83
C ALA A 235 -18.11 8.41 17.18
N ILE A 236 -17.57 9.16 16.19
CA ILE A 236 -17.23 10.58 16.37
C ILE A 236 -18.48 11.42 16.58
N ASN A 237 -19.56 11.18 15.81
CA ASN A 237 -20.83 11.90 16.00
C ASN A 237 -21.41 11.62 17.39
N ALA A 238 -21.36 10.39 17.90
CA ALA A 238 -21.78 10.08 19.25
C ALA A 238 -20.96 10.85 20.31
N ALA A 239 -19.64 11.03 20.06
CA ALA A 239 -18.84 11.87 20.97
C ALA A 239 -19.33 13.32 21.04
N LEU A 240 -19.93 13.83 19.94
CA LEU A 240 -20.45 15.20 19.85
C LEU A 240 -21.84 15.38 20.47
N THR A 241 -22.67 14.32 20.51
CA THR A 241 -24.10 14.41 20.84
C THR A 241 -24.48 13.66 22.10
N GLU A 242 -23.73 12.62 22.47
CA GLU A 242 -24.07 11.71 23.55
C GLU A 242 -23.19 11.93 24.79
N SER A 243 -23.53 11.28 25.89
CA SER A 243 -22.67 11.20 27.07
C SER A 243 -21.39 10.42 26.73
N PHE A 244 -20.32 10.62 27.53
CA PHE A 244 -19.07 9.86 27.30
C PHE A 244 -19.33 8.35 27.42
N ASP A 245 -20.12 7.89 28.34
CA ASP A 245 -20.36 6.47 28.58
C ASP A 245 -21.20 5.84 27.47
N ASP A 246 -22.20 6.54 26.93
CA ASP A 246 -23.01 6.10 25.79
C ASP A 246 -22.16 6.07 24.51
N GLY A 247 -21.33 7.09 24.29
CA GLY A 247 -20.37 7.13 23.20
C GLY A 247 -19.36 5.98 23.26
N MET A 248 -18.84 5.65 24.46
CA MET A 248 -17.96 4.49 24.68
C MET A 248 -18.67 3.17 24.39
N ALA A 249 -19.91 3.02 24.80
CA ALA A 249 -20.70 1.81 24.53
C ALA A 249 -20.96 1.62 23.04
N LEU A 250 -21.29 2.69 22.31
CA LEU A 250 -21.45 2.67 20.86
C LEU A 250 -20.13 2.36 20.15
N GLU A 251 -19.03 3.04 20.49
CA GLU A 251 -17.70 2.77 19.94
C GLU A 251 -17.34 1.29 20.09
N ARG A 252 -17.55 0.73 21.30
CA ARG A 252 -17.27 -0.67 21.57
C ARG A 252 -18.10 -1.63 20.74
N SER A 253 -19.40 -1.37 20.60
CA SER A 253 -20.30 -2.15 19.74
C SER A 253 -19.85 -2.13 18.28
N LEU A 254 -19.56 -0.96 17.74
CA LEU A 254 -19.05 -0.78 16.38
C LEU A 254 -17.71 -1.49 16.17
N PHE A 255 -16.77 -1.38 17.12
CA PHE A 255 -15.50 -2.07 17.08
C PHE A 255 -15.67 -3.60 17.00
N ILE A 256 -16.50 -4.18 17.86
CA ILE A 256 -16.75 -5.63 17.88
C ILE A 256 -17.37 -6.07 16.55
N GLY A 257 -18.34 -5.33 16.03
CA GLY A 257 -18.93 -5.61 14.73
C GLY A 257 -17.92 -5.56 13.58
N ARG A 258 -17.02 -4.56 13.59
CA ARG A 258 -15.98 -4.43 12.57
C ARG A 258 -14.92 -5.54 12.68
N ARG A 259 -14.49 -5.88 13.89
CA ARG A 259 -13.48 -6.92 14.13
C ARG A 259 -13.79 -8.24 13.43
N GLN A 260 -15.06 -8.62 13.35
CA GLN A 260 -15.54 -9.86 12.76
C GLN A 260 -15.87 -9.74 11.27
N SER A 261 -15.87 -8.51 10.72
CA SER A 261 -16.29 -8.27 9.35
C SER A 261 -15.34 -8.88 8.31
N ALA A 262 -15.88 -9.23 7.15
CA ALA A 262 -15.09 -9.72 6.02
C ALA A 262 -14.02 -8.71 5.58
N GLN A 263 -14.35 -7.40 5.61
CA GLN A 263 -13.38 -6.37 5.25
C GLN A 263 -12.21 -6.28 6.23
N ALA A 264 -12.46 -6.39 7.54
CA ALA A 264 -11.37 -6.39 8.51
C ALA A 264 -10.47 -7.61 8.38
N LYS A 265 -11.03 -8.79 8.12
CA LYS A 265 -10.25 -10.00 7.83
C LYS A 265 -9.39 -9.82 6.58
N ALA A 266 -9.96 -9.30 5.50
CA ALA A 266 -9.27 -9.02 4.24
C ALA A 266 -8.11 -8.03 4.41
N LEU A 267 -8.34 -6.94 5.13
CA LEU A 267 -7.31 -5.92 5.38
C LEU A 267 -6.20 -6.42 6.33
N ARG A 268 -6.54 -7.24 7.33
CA ARG A 268 -5.54 -7.91 8.17
C ARG A 268 -4.70 -8.91 7.37
N HIS A 269 -5.32 -9.67 6.43
CA HIS A 269 -4.58 -10.54 5.52
C HIS A 269 -3.50 -9.75 4.77
N LEU A 270 -3.85 -8.63 4.15
CA LEU A 270 -2.88 -7.79 3.45
C LEU A 270 -1.81 -7.22 4.38
N PHE A 271 -2.18 -6.79 5.57
CA PHE A 271 -1.21 -6.31 6.56
C PHE A 271 -0.17 -7.39 6.92
N PHE A 272 -0.60 -8.63 7.15
CA PHE A 272 0.32 -9.73 7.43
C PHE A 272 1.13 -10.13 6.20
N ALA A 273 0.55 -10.08 4.99
CA ALA A 273 1.24 -10.32 3.72
C ALA A 273 2.38 -9.30 3.51
N GLU A 274 2.12 -8.01 3.69
CA GLU A 274 3.12 -6.93 3.61
C GLU A 274 4.26 -7.14 4.64
N ARG A 275 3.93 -7.52 5.88
CA ARG A 275 4.93 -7.80 6.91
C ARG A 275 5.75 -9.06 6.62
N ALA A 276 5.12 -10.11 6.11
CA ALA A 276 5.79 -11.34 5.72
C ALA A 276 6.77 -11.08 4.57
N LEU A 277 6.36 -10.34 3.55
CA LEU A 277 7.21 -9.91 2.43
C LEU A 277 8.44 -9.13 2.94
N ALA A 278 8.23 -8.11 3.78
CA ALA A 278 9.32 -7.34 4.38
C ALA A 278 10.23 -8.21 5.28
N GLY A 279 9.69 -9.22 5.93
CA GLY A 279 10.42 -10.19 6.74
C GLY A 279 11.32 -11.09 5.89
N ARG A 280 10.81 -11.59 4.75
CA ARG A 280 11.59 -12.37 3.77
C ARG A 280 12.75 -11.58 3.21
N THR A 281 12.51 -10.32 2.81
CA THR A 281 13.57 -9.41 2.34
C THR A 281 14.67 -9.24 3.37
N ARG A 282 14.33 -8.99 4.65
CA ARG A 282 15.33 -8.84 5.73
C ARG A 282 16.14 -10.11 5.96
N LYS A 283 15.50 -11.29 5.95
CA LYS A 283 16.20 -12.58 6.08
C LYS A 283 17.17 -12.80 4.92
N LEU A 284 16.78 -12.45 3.71
CA LEU A 284 17.64 -12.56 2.53
C LEU A 284 18.86 -11.62 2.65
N ALA A 285 18.66 -10.38 3.11
CA ALA A 285 19.71 -9.39 3.30
C ALA A 285 20.74 -9.81 4.37
N VAL A 286 20.31 -10.47 5.46
CA VAL A 286 21.19 -10.96 6.51
C VAL A 286 21.99 -12.17 6.06
N ASN A 287 21.38 -13.10 5.32
CA ASN A 287 22.00 -14.35 4.89
C ASN A 287 22.84 -14.22 3.60
N GLY A 288 22.55 -13.20 2.79
CA GLY A 288 23.34 -12.83 1.63
C GLY A 288 24.29 -11.68 2.01
N GLN A 289 25.57 -11.76 1.64
CA GLN A 289 26.43 -10.58 1.68
C GLN A 289 25.91 -9.59 0.63
N ALA A 290 24.89 -8.80 0.98
CA ALA A 290 24.28 -7.86 0.06
C ALA A 290 25.31 -6.82 -0.38
N HIS A 291 25.49 -6.65 -1.69
CA HIS A 291 26.28 -5.58 -2.25
C HIS A 291 25.68 -4.24 -1.80
N ALA A 292 26.53 -3.34 -1.30
CA ALA A 292 26.07 -2.01 -0.91
C ALA A 292 25.84 -1.16 -2.17
N ILE A 293 24.59 -0.81 -2.46
CA ILE A 293 24.25 0.12 -3.55
C ILE A 293 24.33 1.54 -2.99
N GLN A 294 25.22 2.37 -3.53
CA GLN A 294 25.40 3.78 -3.20
C GLN A 294 25.18 4.69 -4.40
N LYS A 295 25.59 4.26 -5.60
CA LYS A 295 25.46 5.00 -6.86
C LYS A 295 24.59 4.22 -7.83
N VAL A 296 23.59 4.88 -8.40
CA VAL A 296 22.67 4.30 -9.37
C VAL A 296 22.81 5.05 -10.69
N ALA A 297 22.78 4.33 -11.79
CA ALA A 297 22.62 4.93 -13.13
C ALA A 297 21.27 4.49 -13.71
N VAL A 298 20.61 5.39 -14.43
CA VAL A 298 19.37 5.12 -15.17
C VAL A 298 19.59 5.47 -16.63
N ILE A 299 19.39 4.50 -17.51
CA ILE A 299 19.54 4.68 -18.96
C ILE A 299 18.18 4.81 -19.62
N GLY A 300 18.02 5.87 -20.40
CA GLY A 300 16.75 6.33 -20.95
C GLY A 300 16.10 7.37 -20.06
N SER A 301 15.86 8.56 -20.59
CA SER A 301 15.28 9.71 -19.87
C SER A 301 13.78 9.94 -20.16
N GLY A 302 13.12 8.93 -20.76
CA GLY A 302 11.69 8.93 -21.00
C GLY A 302 10.88 8.98 -19.70
N THR A 303 9.56 8.85 -19.81
CA THR A 303 8.63 8.89 -18.66
C THR A 303 9.05 7.96 -17.51
N MET A 304 9.44 6.70 -17.85
CA MET A 304 9.84 5.74 -16.83
C MET A 304 11.22 6.07 -16.25
N GLY A 305 12.24 6.34 -17.08
CA GLY A 305 13.57 6.62 -16.56
C GLY A 305 13.64 7.88 -15.71
N ALA A 306 12.99 8.97 -16.11
CA ALA A 306 12.87 10.18 -15.31
C ALA A 306 12.15 9.89 -13.96
N GLY A 307 11.07 9.09 -13.99
CA GLY A 307 10.34 8.69 -12.79
C GLY A 307 11.17 7.79 -11.85
N ILE A 308 11.96 6.88 -12.39
CA ILE A 308 12.88 6.02 -11.62
C ILE A 308 13.98 6.87 -10.98
N ALA A 309 14.58 7.81 -11.74
CA ALA A 309 15.58 8.74 -11.21
C ALA A 309 15.03 9.56 -10.03
N ILE A 310 13.79 10.05 -10.11
CA ILE A 310 13.10 10.71 -8.99
C ILE A 310 12.97 9.78 -7.78
N CYS A 311 12.57 8.51 -7.97
CA CYS A 311 12.46 7.55 -6.86
C CYS A 311 13.81 7.36 -6.15
N VAL A 312 14.88 7.20 -6.92
CA VAL A 312 16.25 7.00 -6.42
C VAL A 312 16.73 8.24 -5.64
N ALA A 313 16.56 9.43 -6.21
CA ALA A 313 16.93 10.70 -5.58
C ALA A 313 16.11 10.98 -4.30
N ASN A 314 14.80 10.69 -4.31
CA ASN A 314 13.94 10.84 -3.13
C ASN A 314 14.36 9.91 -1.96
N ALA A 315 15.00 8.80 -2.25
CA ALA A 315 15.58 7.90 -1.24
C ALA A 315 17.00 8.32 -0.79
N GLY A 316 17.53 9.44 -1.30
CA GLY A 316 18.81 10.01 -0.92
C GLY A 316 20.02 9.42 -1.64
N PHE A 317 19.82 8.76 -2.79
CA PHE A 317 20.92 8.22 -3.61
C PHE A 317 21.29 9.14 -4.75
N ALA A 318 22.59 9.24 -5.05
CA ALA A 318 23.07 9.86 -6.28
C ALA A 318 22.66 9.00 -7.50
N VAL A 319 22.18 9.65 -8.55
CA VAL A 319 21.73 8.97 -9.77
C VAL A 319 22.21 9.69 -11.02
N SER A 320 22.94 8.97 -11.89
CA SER A 320 23.29 9.41 -13.24
C SER A 320 22.11 9.10 -14.16
N LEU A 321 21.46 10.14 -14.71
CA LEU A 321 20.40 9.98 -15.72
C LEU A 321 21.01 10.12 -17.11
N ILE A 322 21.01 9.05 -17.88
CA ILE A 322 21.73 8.95 -19.14
C ILE A 322 20.76 8.79 -20.31
N ASP A 323 20.92 9.63 -21.33
CA ASP A 323 20.25 9.44 -22.61
C ASP A 323 21.17 9.95 -23.73
N VAL A 324 21.46 9.10 -24.70
CA VAL A 324 22.37 9.42 -25.80
C VAL A 324 21.83 10.53 -26.71
N GLN A 325 20.54 10.84 -26.64
CA GLN A 325 19.90 11.92 -27.36
C GLN A 325 19.69 13.13 -26.43
N ASP A 326 20.44 14.22 -26.64
CA ASP A 326 20.34 15.42 -25.82
C ASP A 326 18.90 15.95 -25.70
N ALA A 327 18.16 15.99 -26.81
CA ALA A 327 16.77 16.45 -26.80
C ALA A 327 15.84 15.57 -25.93
N ALA A 328 16.12 14.26 -25.84
CA ALA A 328 15.37 13.37 -24.94
C ALA A 328 15.78 13.63 -23.48
N LEU A 329 17.08 13.78 -23.22
CA LEU A 329 17.61 14.09 -21.90
C LEU A 329 17.02 15.39 -21.35
N GLN A 330 16.98 16.47 -22.15
CA GLN A 330 16.40 17.75 -21.75
C GLN A 330 14.91 17.64 -21.41
N ARG A 331 14.14 16.86 -22.18
CA ARG A 331 12.73 16.58 -21.83
C ARG A 331 12.61 15.82 -20.51
N GLY A 332 13.47 14.83 -20.27
CA GLY A 332 13.52 14.08 -19.03
C GLY A 332 13.82 14.96 -17.82
N VAL A 333 14.83 15.82 -17.93
CA VAL A 333 15.22 16.81 -16.92
C VAL A 333 14.05 17.76 -16.63
N LYS A 334 13.40 18.28 -17.68
CA LYS A 334 12.22 19.12 -17.51
C LYS A 334 11.10 18.42 -16.74
N ASN A 335 10.81 17.16 -17.00
CA ASN A 335 9.80 16.39 -16.29
C ASN A 335 10.16 16.24 -14.81
N ILE A 336 11.44 16.08 -14.48
CA ILE A 336 11.94 16.03 -13.11
C ILE A 336 11.76 17.36 -12.40
N ASP A 337 12.11 18.48 -13.05
CA ASP A 337 11.95 19.82 -12.50
C ASP A 337 10.46 20.15 -12.28
N ASP A 338 9.59 19.76 -13.21
CA ASP A 338 8.14 19.91 -13.08
C ASP A 338 7.59 19.11 -11.89
N TYR A 339 8.10 17.89 -11.64
CA TYR A 339 7.71 17.07 -10.48
C TYR A 339 8.06 17.74 -9.13
N TYR A 340 9.29 18.24 -8.98
CA TYR A 340 9.70 18.90 -7.73
C TYR A 340 8.99 20.23 -7.51
N ARG A 341 8.76 21.01 -8.59
CA ARG A 341 7.94 22.22 -8.52
C ARG A 341 6.50 21.92 -8.06
N ASP A 342 5.90 20.86 -8.57
CA ASP A 342 4.56 20.40 -8.20
C ASP A 342 4.52 19.91 -6.73
N ALA A 343 5.59 19.26 -6.27
CA ALA A 343 5.72 18.80 -4.88
C ALA A 343 5.79 19.98 -3.91
N LEU A 344 6.55 21.01 -4.25
CA LEU A 344 6.65 22.27 -3.49
C LEU A 344 5.30 23.01 -3.44
N LEU A 345 4.68 23.24 -4.60
CA LEU A 345 3.39 23.95 -4.70
C LEU A 345 2.25 23.26 -3.93
N LYS A 346 2.29 21.93 -3.84
CA LYS A 346 1.31 21.12 -3.10
C LYS A 346 1.68 20.89 -1.63
N GLY A 347 2.76 21.50 -1.15
CA GLY A 347 3.24 21.35 0.23
C GLY A 347 3.65 19.92 0.62
N ARG A 348 4.01 19.08 -0.37
CA ARG A 348 4.46 17.70 -0.11
C ARG A 348 5.93 17.63 0.28
N MET A 349 6.69 18.67 -0.07
CA MET A 349 8.13 18.79 0.19
C MET A 349 8.44 20.28 0.36
N ASP A 350 9.34 20.63 1.25
CA ASP A 350 9.83 22.00 1.37
C ASP A 350 10.88 22.31 0.29
N GLU A 351 11.25 23.58 0.18
CA GLU A 351 12.16 24.05 -0.86
C GLU A 351 13.57 23.45 -0.72
N HIS A 352 14.08 23.34 0.51
CA HIS A 352 15.41 22.79 0.78
C HIS A 352 15.44 21.31 0.35
N ALA A 353 14.48 20.49 0.77
CA ALA A 353 14.38 19.10 0.37
C ALA A 353 14.22 18.93 -1.16
N CYS A 354 13.46 19.80 -1.82
CA CYS A 354 13.35 19.79 -3.29
C CYS A 354 14.72 20.03 -3.95
N GLN A 355 15.47 21.03 -3.50
CA GLN A 355 16.79 21.38 -4.02
C GLN A 355 17.80 20.25 -3.78
N GLU A 356 17.86 19.71 -2.55
CA GLU A 356 18.73 18.57 -2.21
C GLU A 356 18.47 17.36 -3.10
N ARG A 357 17.19 16.94 -3.23
CA ARG A 357 16.84 15.77 -4.03
C ARG A 357 17.14 15.98 -5.50
N ARG A 358 16.83 17.16 -6.03
CA ARG A 358 17.11 17.52 -7.43
C ARG A 358 18.62 17.49 -7.74
N ALA A 359 19.45 17.94 -6.80
CA ALA A 359 20.91 17.96 -6.94
C ALA A 359 21.55 16.57 -7.02
N LEU A 360 20.87 15.52 -6.51
CA LEU A 360 21.34 14.15 -6.62
C LEU A 360 21.19 13.57 -8.04
N ILE A 361 20.44 14.22 -8.94
CA ILE A 361 20.21 13.75 -10.30
C ILE A 361 21.18 14.44 -11.25
N LEU A 362 22.12 13.65 -11.81
CA LEU A 362 23.18 14.11 -12.69
C LEU A 362 22.90 13.67 -14.14
N PRO A 363 22.43 14.58 -15.03
CA PRO A 363 22.17 14.23 -16.41
C PRO A 363 23.47 14.10 -17.22
N SER A 364 23.51 13.12 -18.14
CA SER A 364 24.65 12.87 -19.00
C SER A 364 24.20 12.32 -20.37
N THR A 365 24.90 12.73 -21.43
CA THR A 365 24.74 12.12 -22.76
C THR A 365 25.77 11.02 -23.03
N SER A 366 26.79 10.85 -22.14
CA SER A 366 27.80 9.81 -22.27
C SER A 366 27.41 8.56 -21.49
N MET A 367 27.53 7.41 -22.15
CA MET A 367 27.41 6.10 -21.51
C MET A 367 28.52 5.84 -20.49
N ASP A 368 29.65 6.53 -20.54
CA ASP A 368 30.73 6.38 -19.56
C ASP A 368 30.32 6.74 -18.13
N ALA A 369 29.25 7.50 -17.98
CA ALA A 369 28.67 7.83 -16.68
C ALA A 369 28.14 6.62 -15.87
N VAL A 370 28.11 5.39 -16.47
CA VAL A 370 27.78 4.14 -15.77
C VAL A 370 28.98 3.51 -15.07
N ALA A 371 30.21 3.95 -15.37
CA ALA A 371 31.43 3.21 -15.03
C ALA A 371 31.61 2.97 -13.52
N ASP A 372 31.17 3.89 -12.68
CA ASP A 372 31.26 3.80 -11.21
C ASP A 372 29.94 3.45 -10.50
N ALA A 373 28.88 3.14 -11.29
CA ALA A 373 27.58 2.75 -10.72
C ALA A 373 27.62 1.36 -10.07
N ASP A 374 26.93 1.21 -8.93
CA ASP A 374 26.69 -0.08 -8.26
C ASP A 374 25.51 -0.82 -8.88
N LEU A 375 24.54 -0.05 -9.38
CA LEU A 375 23.34 -0.55 -10.04
C LEU A 375 23.07 0.31 -11.28
N VAL A 376 22.84 -0.33 -12.42
CA VAL A 376 22.33 0.32 -13.62
C VAL A 376 20.92 -0.17 -13.90
N ILE A 377 19.97 0.74 -14.06
CA ILE A 377 18.58 0.44 -14.42
C ILE A 377 18.34 0.92 -15.85
N GLU A 378 18.15 -0.01 -16.77
CA GLU A 378 17.85 0.28 -18.17
C GLU A 378 16.33 0.51 -18.34
N ALA A 379 15.96 1.64 -18.92
CA ALA A 379 14.59 2.06 -19.22
C ALA A 379 14.46 2.68 -20.62
N VAL A 380 15.17 2.09 -21.60
CA VAL A 380 15.09 2.49 -23.01
C VAL A 380 13.87 1.88 -23.70
N PHE A 381 13.77 2.06 -25.03
CA PHE A 381 12.65 1.56 -25.83
C PHE A 381 12.47 0.04 -25.67
N GLU A 382 11.19 -0.41 -25.64
CA GLU A 382 10.81 -1.81 -25.39
C GLU A 382 11.00 -2.66 -26.67
N ASP A 383 12.25 -2.99 -26.94
CA ASP A 383 12.69 -3.83 -28.05
C ASP A 383 13.87 -4.70 -27.60
N ILE A 384 13.81 -6.00 -27.88
CA ILE A 384 14.77 -6.96 -27.35
C ILE A 384 16.20 -6.72 -27.88
N GLU A 385 16.35 -6.35 -29.17
CA GLU A 385 17.67 -6.14 -29.77
C GLU A 385 18.29 -4.81 -29.27
N VAL A 386 17.45 -3.78 -29.07
CA VAL A 386 17.91 -2.53 -28.47
C VAL A 386 18.43 -2.79 -27.06
N LYS A 387 17.67 -3.52 -26.25
CA LYS A 387 18.07 -3.84 -24.86
C LYS A 387 19.32 -4.72 -24.80
N ARG A 388 19.42 -5.74 -25.66
CA ARG A 388 20.65 -6.58 -25.80
C ARG A 388 21.86 -5.75 -26.17
N ALA A 389 21.72 -4.81 -27.09
CA ALA A 389 22.83 -3.92 -27.50
C ALA A 389 23.29 -3.06 -26.29
N VAL A 390 22.35 -2.49 -25.53
CA VAL A 390 22.65 -1.72 -24.31
C VAL A 390 23.37 -2.63 -23.29
N PHE A 391 22.86 -3.83 -23.03
CA PHE A 391 23.44 -4.73 -22.01
C PHE A 391 24.85 -5.21 -22.39
N ARG A 392 25.14 -5.47 -23.67
CA ARG A 392 26.50 -5.76 -24.12
C ARG A 392 27.47 -4.58 -23.92
N GLN A 393 26.99 -3.35 -24.11
CA GLN A 393 27.77 -2.14 -23.83
C GLN A 393 28.01 -1.99 -22.32
N LEU A 394 26.96 -2.17 -21.47
CA LEU A 394 27.07 -2.14 -20.02
C LEU A 394 28.04 -3.18 -19.47
N ASP A 395 28.02 -4.40 -20.03
CA ASP A 395 28.92 -5.48 -19.65
C ASP A 395 30.41 -5.10 -19.80
N THR A 396 30.68 -4.14 -20.69
CA THR A 396 32.04 -3.64 -20.94
C THR A 396 32.39 -2.41 -20.09
N LEU A 397 31.43 -1.49 -19.90
CA LEU A 397 31.68 -0.20 -19.27
C LEU A 397 31.60 -0.22 -17.76
N CYS A 398 30.68 -1.05 -17.23
CA CYS A 398 30.45 -1.09 -15.77
C CYS A 398 31.54 -1.86 -15.04
N LYS A 399 31.75 -1.51 -13.78
CA LYS A 399 32.64 -2.27 -12.91
C LYS A 399 32.18 -3.74 -12.77
N PRO A 400 33.11 -4.68 -12.45
CA PRO A 400 32.82 -6.12 -12.50
C PRO A 400 31.69 -6.58 -11.60
N ASP A 401 31.44 -5.90 -10.49
CA ASP A 401 30.43 -6.22 -9.47
C ASP A 401 29.12 -5.42 -9.62
N ALA A 402 29.02 -4.58 -10.65
CA ALA A 402 27.80 -3.82 -10.91
C ALA A 402 26.60 -4.70 -11.22
N ILE A 403 25.46 -4.40 -10.63
CA ILE A 403 24.15 -5.03 -10.90
C ILE A 403 23.56 -4.37 -12.15
N LEU A 404 23.08 -5.18 -13.08
CA LEU A 404 22.44 -4.71 -14.31
C LEU A 404 20.95 -5.07 -14.29
N ALA A 405 20.08 -4.07 -14.29
CA ALA A 405 18.64 -4.26 -14.23
C ALA A 405 17.94 -3.70 -15.47
N THR A 406 16.93 -4.42 -15.98
CA THR A 406 16.06 -3.91 -17.04
C THR A 406 14.67 -3.59 -16.51
N ASN A 407 14.10 -2.46 -16.93
CA ASN A 407 12.71 -2.07 -16.60
C ASN A 407 11.75 -2.51 -17.72
N THR A 408 11.95 -3.70 -18.28
CA THR A 408 11.01 -4.25 -19.27
C THR A 408 9.68 -4.65 -18.62
N SER A 409 8.60 -4.60 -19.40
CA SER A 409 7.26 -5.03 -18.95
C SER A 409 6.85 -6.41 -19.48
N TYR A 410 7.52 -6.91 -20.55
CA TYR A 410 7.12 -8.13 -21.25
C TYR A 410 8.30 -8.96 -21.76
N LEU A 411 9.46 -8.33 -22.01
CA LEU A 411 10.57 -9.02 -22.69
C LEU A 411 11.22 -10.06 -21.77
N ASP A 412 11.75 -11.09 -22.39
CA ASP A 412 12.45 -12.17 -21.71
C ASP A 412 13.77 -11.68 -21.08
N VAL A 413 13.79 -11.61 -19.75
CA VAL A 413 14.94 -11.17 -18.96
C VAL A 413 16.08 -12.20 -19.02
N GLU A 414 15.79 -13.52 -19.19
CA GLU A 414 16.81 -14.54 -19.41
C GLU A 414 17.59 -14.22 -20.70
N ALA A 415 16.87 -13.95 -21.79
CA ALA A 415 17.46 -13.63 -23.08
C ALA A 415 18.29 -12.32 -23.07
N ILE A 416 17.99 -11.40 -22.15
CA ILE A 416 18.80 -10.20 -21.93
C ILE A 416 20.04 -10.54 -21.08
N ALA A 417 19.91 -11.36 -20.05
CA ALA A 417 21.00 -11.79 -19.20
C ALA A 417 22.07 -12.57 -19.98
N ASP A 418 21.63 -13.49 -20.82
CA ASP A 418 22.49 -14.37 -21.61
C ASP A 418 23.39 -13.62 -22.62
N CYS A 419 23.07 -12.36 -22.95
CA CYS A 419 23.93 -11.57 -23.84
C CYS A 419 25.13 -10.92 -23.11
N THR A 420 25.25 -11.09 -21.77
CA THR A 420 26.34 -10.57 -20.93
C THR A 420 27.27 -11.69 -20.48
N ARG A 421 28.47 -11.34 -20.01
CA ARG A 421 29.40 -12.27 -19.34
C ARG A 421 29.14 -12.49 -17.87
N ARG A 422 28.12 -11.82 -17.33
CA ARG A 422 27.74 -11.83 -15.90
C ARG A 422 26.21 -12.01 -15.71
N PRO A 423 25.60 -13.05 -16.30
CA PRO A 423 24.14 -13.23 -16.21
C PRO A 423 23.63 -13.34 -14.76
N GLN A 424 24.49 -13.78 -13.82
CA GLN A 424 24.18 -13.84 -12.39
C GLN A 424 24.00 -12.46 -11.73
N GLN A 425 24.45 -11.38 -12.36
CA GLN A 425 24.27 -10.00 -11.91
C GLN A 425 23.13 -9.27 -12.64
N VAL A 426 22.38 -10.00 -13.48
CA VAL A 426 21.27 -9.44 -14.25
C VAL A 426 19.93 -9.84 -13.66
N LEU A 427 18.98 -8.88 -13.64
CA LEU A 427 17.59 -9.08 -13.24
C LEU A 427 16.65 -8.05 -13.86
N GLY A 428 15.33 -8.24 -13.69
CA GLY A 428 14.34 -7.22 -14.02
C GLY A 428 13.97 -6.40 -12.80
N MET A 429 13.78 -5.08 -12.98
CA MET A 429 13.18 -4.16 -12.03
C MET A 429 12.00 -3.44 -12.70
N HIS A 430 10.86 -4.09 -12.74
CA HIS A 430 9.67 -3.57 -13.41
C HIS A 430 8.93 -2.57 -12.50
N PHE A 431 9.16 -1.28 -12.76
CA PHE A 431 8.46 -0.17 -12.12
C PHE A 431 7.14 0.13 -12.85
N PHE A 432 6.17 0.65 -12.10
CA PHE A 432 4.84 1.02 -12.62
C PHE A 432 4.70 2.53 -12.77
N SER A 433 4.05 2.98 -13.83
CA SER A 433 3.85 4.40 -14.12
C SER A 433 2.66 5.00 -13.35
N PRO A 434 2.79 6.18 -12.74
CA PRO A 434 4.00 6.99 -12.55
C PRO A 434 4.91 6.42 -11.44
N ALA A 435 6.19 6.20 -11.74
CA ALA A 435 7.09 5.51 -10.81
C ALA A 435 7.18 6.17 -9.41
N PRO A 436 7.18 7.51 -9.24
CA PRO A 436 7.20 8.12 -7.90
C PRO A 436 5.93 7.89 -7.07
N VAL A 437 4.81 7.51 -7.69
CA VAL A 437 3.50 7.35 -7.04
C VAL A 437 3.18 5.88 -6.77
N MET A 438 3.43 5.02 -7.77
CA MET A 438 3.10 3.60 -7.70
C MET A 438 4.03 2.88 -6.73
N LYS A 439 3.44 2.13 -5.79
CA LYS A 439 4.20 1.45 -4.75
C LYS A 439 4.78 0.11 -5.20
N LEU A 440 4.19 -0.54 -6.18
CA LEU A 440 4.63 -1.84 -6.65
C LEU A 440 5.97 -1.75 -7.39
N LEU A 441 6.83 -2.73 -7.13
CA LEU A 441 8.01 -3.08 -7.93
C LEU A 441 8.04 -4.60 -8.08
N GLU A 442 7.94 -5.12 -9.30
CA GLU A 442 8.23 -6.53 -9.57
C GLU A 442 9.74 -6.69 -9.78
N VAL A 443 10.37 -7.50 -8.95
CA VAL A 443 11.79 -7.86 -9.06
C VAL A 443 11.87 -9.21 -9.74
N VAL A 444 12.20 -9.20 -11.03
CA VAL A 444 12.16 -10.38 -11.90
C VAL A 444 13.49 -11.10 -11.84
N ARG A 445 13.52 -12.24 -11.16
CA ARG A 445 14.72 -13.08 -11.07
C ARG A 445 14.84 -13.98 -12.31
N THR A 446 16.02 -14.08 -12.86
CA THR A 446 16.37 -15.13 -13.82
C THR A 446 16.73 -16.42 -13.05
N THR A 447 16.89 -17.51 -13.80
CA THR A 447 17.39 -18.79 -13.23
C THR A 447 18.83 -18.67 -12.73
N GLN A 448 19.58 -17.68 -13.23
CA GLN A 448 21.00 -17.45 -12.91
C GLN A 448 21.23 -16.34 -11.89
N THR A 449 20.24 -15.47 -11.60
CA THR A 449 20.43 -14.32 -10.71
C THR A 449 20.88 -14.72 -9.31
N ASP A 450 22.01 -14.17 -8.86
CA ASP A 450 22.59 -14.45 -7.54
C ASP A 450 21.68 -13.94 -6.39
N ARG A 451 21.70 -14.69 -5.29
CA ARG A 451 20.98 -14.32 -4.06
C ARG A 451 21.46 -12.99 -3.45
N SER A 452 22.76 -12.70 -3.57
CA SER A 452 23.33 -11.43 -3.09
C SER A 452 22.82 -10.23 -3.90
N VAL A 453 22.64 -10.39 -5.20
CA VAL A 453 22.05 -9.40 -6.11
C VAL A 453 20.58 -9.17 -5.75
N MET A 454 19.81 -10.24 -5.57
CA MET A 454 18.42 -10.14 -5.10
C MET A 454 18.33 -9.43 -3.75
N ALA A 455 19.19 -9.76 -2.79
CA ALA A 455 19.22 -9.12 -1.48
C ALA A 455 19.50 -7.62 -1.55
N ALA A 456 20.46 -7.21 -2.39
CA ALA A 456 20.82 -5.81 -2.59
C ALA A 456 19.65 -5.01 -3.21
N VAL A 457 19.04 -5.52 -4.28
CA VAL A 457 17.94 -4.86 -4.98
C VAL A 457 16.68 -4.78 -4.12
N LEU A 458 16.31 -5.85 -3.40
CA LEU A 458 15.15 -5.83 -2.50
C LEU A 458 15.38 -4.87 -1.31
N THR A 459 16.60 -4.76 -0.82
CA THR A 459 16.95 -3.79 0.24
C THR A 459 16.85 -2.36 -0.29
N LEU A 460 17.34 -2.09 -1.50
CA LEU A 460 17.17 -0.79 -2.17
C LEU A 460 15.68 -0.48 -2.34
N ALA A 461 14.89 -1.42 -2.85
CA ALA A 461 13.46 -1.24 -3.07
C ALA A 461 12.70 -0.81 -1.81
N GLN A 462 13.06 -1.36 -0.64
CA GLN A 462 12.52 -0.92 0.65
C GLN A 462 12.89 0.55 0.95
N ARG A 463 14.13 0.95 0.67
CA ARG A 463 14.58 2.35 0.83
C ARG A 463 13.88 3.30 -0.14
N LEU A 464 13.52 2.82 -1.34
CA LEU A 464 12.69 3.54 -2.31
C LEU A 464 11.20 3.61 -1.90
N GLY A 465 10.81 3.02 -0.77
CA GLY A 465 9.42 2.94 -0.32
C GLY A 465 8.53 2.05 -1.17
N LYS A 466 9.12 1.07 -1.89
CA LYS A 466 8.40 0.15 -2.76
C LYS A 466 7.97 -1.12 -2.03
N VAL A 467 6.85 -1.67 -2.44
CA VAL A 467 6.43 -3.04 -2.16
C VAL A 467 7.05 -3.91 -3.27
N ALA A 468 8.20 -4.51 -2.98
CA ALA A 468 8.97 -5.27 -3.95
C ALA A 468 8.62 -6.75 -3.88
N VAL A 469 8.01 -7.26 -4.94
CA VAL A 469 7.63 -8.68 -5.05
C VAL A 469 8.61 -9.38 -5.99
N THR A 470 9.18 -10.49 -5.52
CA THR A 470 10.05 -11.35 -6.34
C THR A 470 9.20 -12.24 -7.22
N VAL A 471 9.50 -12.22 -8.53
CA VAL A 471 8.79 -13.02 -9.54
C VAL A 471 9.79 -13.70 -10.48
N GLY A 472 9.41 -14.83 -11.07
CA GLY A 472 10.16 -15.49 -12.14
C GLY A 472 9.91 -14.85 -13.51
N VAL A 473 10.68 -15.26 -14.51
CA VAL A 473 10.52 -14.81 -15.90
C VAL A 473 9.34 -15.51 -16.55
N CYS A 474 8.37 -14.75 -16.99
CA CYS A 474 7.30 -15.18 -17.91
C CYS A 474 6.75 -13.96 -18.64
N ASP A 475 6.00 -14.16 -19.71
CA ASP A 475 5.37 -13.08 -20.46
C ASP A 475 4.41 -12.26 -19.57
N GLY A 476 4.67 -10.95 -19.45
CA GLY A 476 3.91 -10.00 -18.63
C GLY A 476 4.07 -10.18 -17.12
N PHE A 477 5.02 -11.00 -16.68
CA PHE A 477 5.30 -11.33 -15.28
C PHE A 477 4.02 -11.72 -14.52
N VAL A 478 3.74 -11.12 -13.36
CA VAL A 478 2.52 -11.39 -12.60
C VAL A 478 1.42 -10.39 -12.97
N GLY A 479 1.74 -9.12 -12.90
CA GLY A 479 0.73 -8.07 -13.01
C GLY A 479 0.09 -7.99 -14.38
N ASN A 480 0.90 -7.84 -15.43
CA ASN A 480 0.40 -7.74 -16.81
C ASN A 480 -0.19 -9.05 -17.34
N ARG A 481 0.31 -10.21 -16.87
CA ARG A 481 -0.25 -11.50 -17.23
C ARG A 481 -1.67 -11.68 -16.73
N LEU A 482 -1.94 -11.34 -15.48
CA LEU A 482 -3.29 -11.35 -14.92
C LEU A 482 -4.18 -10.28 -15.57
N LEU A 483 -3.63 -9.11 -15.90
CA LEU A 483 -4.33 -8.07 -16.64
C LEU A 483 -4.79 -8.59 -18.01
N ALA A 484 -3.91 -9.26 -18.75
CA ALA A 484 -4.22 -9.85 -20.06
C ALA A 484 -5.35 -10.89 -19.96
N ALA A 485 -5.38 -11.69 -18.90
CA ALA A 485 -6.48 -12.66 -18.66
C ALA A 485 -7.84 -11.95 -18.49
N ARG A 486 -7.89 -10.89 -17.70
CA ARG A 486 -9.10 -10.07 -17.50
C ARG A 486 -9.56 -9.42 -18.81
N GLU A 487 -8.62 -8.81 -19.51
CA GLU A 487 -8.92 -8.09 -20.75
C GLU A 487 -9.41 -9.02 -21.87
N ARG A 488 -8.83 -10.22 -21.96
CA ARG A 488 -9.30 -11.26 -22.88
C ARG A 488 -10.78 -11.57 -22.67
N GLU A 489 -11.19 -11.81 -21.41
CA GLU A 489 -12.59 -12.08 -21.09
C GLU A 489 -13.48 -10.86 -21.36
N ALA A 490 -13.01 -9.65 -21.06
CA ALA A 490 -13.73 -8.43 -21.40
C ALA A 490 -13.99 -8.32 -22.92
N MET A 491 -13.01 -8.67 -23.77
CA MET A 491 -13.18 -8.70 -25.22
C MET A 491 -14.19 -9.75 -25.67
N PHE A 492 -14.16 -10.95 -25.07
CA PHE A 492 -15.13 -12.01 -25.36
C PHE A 492 -16.56 -11.64 -24.95
N LEU A 493 -16.71 -10.94 -23.83
CA LEU A 493 -18.00 -10.39 -23.40
C LEU A 493 -18.57 -9.39 -24.40
N LEU A 494 -17.73 -8.51 -25.01
CA LEU A 494 -18.17 -7.61 -26.07
C LEU A 494 -18.63 -8.39 -27.32
N GLU A 495 -17.88 -9.41 -27.72
CA GLU A 495 -18.24 -10.28 -28.84
C GLU A 495 -19.65 -10.89 -28.63
N GLU A 496 -19.94 -11.35 -27.41
CA GLU A 496 -21.16 -12.04 -27.04
C GLU A 496 -22.39 -11.11 -26.80
N GLY A 497 -22.19 -9.79 -26.71
CA GLY A 497 -23.31 -8.84 -26.60
C GLY A 497 -23.24 -7.86 -25.42
N ALA A 498 -22.26 -7.93 -24.52
CA ALA A 498 -22.07 -6.90 -23.52
C ALA A 498 -21.68 -5.55 -24.14
N SER A 499 -22.05 -4.44 -23.51
CA SER A 499 -21.53 -3.13 -23.88
C SER A 499 -20.25 -2.81 -23.06
N ILE A 500 -19.40 -1.91 -23.59
CA ILE A 500 -18.19 -1.46 -22.89
C ILE A 500 -18.55 -0.82 -21.55
N GLU A 501 -19.64 -0.03 -21.51
CA GLU A 501 -20.13 0.65 -20.31
C GLU A 501 -20.59 -0.33 -19.24
N ALA A 502 -21.22 -1.44 -19.64
CA ALA A 502 -21.68 -2.47 -18.70
C ALA A 502 -20.48 -3.16 -18.04
N VAL A 503 -19.46 -3.54 -18.82
CA VAL A 503 -18.25 -4.18 -18.30
C VAL A 503 -17.50 -3.23 -17.37
N ASP A 504 -17.25 -1.99 -17.80
CA ASP A 504 -16.54 -1.00 -16.98
C ASP A 504 -17.32 -0.63 -15.71
N ARG A 505 -18.65 -0.49 -15.79
CA ARG A 505 -19.50 -0.23 -14.63
C ARG A 505 -19.43 -1.35 -13.61
N VAL A 506 -19.52 -2.60 -14.06
CA VAL A 506 -19.46 -3.77 -13.17
C VAL A 506 -18.11 -3.84 -12.46
N MET A 507 -17.01 -3.67 -13.20
CA MET A 507 -15.68 -3.73 -12.60
C MET A 507 -15.41 -2.56 -11.62
N ARG A 508 -15.92 -1.35 -11.92
CA ARG A 508 -15.89 -0.26 -10.95
C ARG A 508 -16.78 -0.54 -9.73
N GLY A 509 -17.95 -1.15 -9.95
CA GLY A 509 -18.87 -1.59 -8.87
C GLY A 509 -18.23 -2.63 -7.96
N PHE A 510 -17.38 -3.50 -8.48
CA PHE A 510 -16.57 -4.43 -7.69
C PHE A 510 -15.59 -3.70 -6.77
N GLY A 511 -15.10 -2.52 -7.19
CA GLY A 511 -14.21 -1.66 -6.41
C GLY A 511 -12.91 -1.26 -7.12
N PHE A 512 -12.73 -1.61 -8.40
CA PHE A 512 -11.60 -1.08 -9.18
C PHE A 512 -11.75 0.43 -9.42
N PRO A 513 -10.66 1.20 -9.42
CA PRO A 513 -10.73 2.65 -9.64
C PRO A 513 -11.13 3.01 -11.07
N ILE A 514 -10.93 2.10 -12.02
CA ILE A 514 -11.14 2.29 -13.45
C ILE A 514 -11.59 0.97 -14.11
N GLY A 515 -12.46 1.05 -15.09
CA GLY A 515 -12.88 -0.09 -15.86
C GLY A 515 -11.84 -0.60 -16.86
N PRO A 516 -11.96 -1.85 -17.39
CA PRO A 516 -10.97 -2.43 -18.32
C PRO A 516 -10.75 -1.61 -19.58
N PHE A 517 -11.81 -1.09 -20.19
CA PHE A 517 -11.73 -0.33 -21.45
C PHE A 517 -11.25 1.11 -21.24
N GLU A 518 -11.68 1.75 -20.14
CA GLU A 518 -11.15 3.05 -19.72
C GLU A 518 -9.64 2.96 -19.42
N LEU A 519 -9.19 1.86 -18.77
CA LEU A 519 -7.78 1.59 -18.50
C LEU A 519 -6.98 1.42 -19.81
N ARG A 520 -7.55 0.72 -20.78
CA ARG A 520 -6.93 0.51 -22.08
C ARG A 520 -6.74 1.85 -22.81
N ASP A 521 -7.74 2.71 -22.80
CA ASP A 521 -7.66 4.05 -23.40
C ASP A 521 -6.65 4.95 -22.68
N MET A 522 -6.54 4.83 -21.36
CA MET A 522 -5.56 5.57 -20.56
C MET A 522 -4.12 5.11 -20.85
N ALA A 523 -3.90 3.81 -20.95
CA ALA A 523 -2.58 3.22 -21.25
C ALA A 523 -2.15 3.44 -22.71
N GLY A 524 -3.11 3.54 -23.61
CA GLY A 524 -2.93 3.69 -25.04
C GLY A 524 -3.19 2.41 -25.84
N VAL A 525 -4.12 2.51 -26.78
CA VAL A 525 -4.49 1.41 -27.69
C VAL A 525 -3.31 0.97 -28.56
N ASP A 526 -2.40 1.90 -28.91
CA ASP A 526 -1.17 1.58 -29.66
C ASP A 526 -0.19 0.70 -28.87
N VAL A 527 -0.14 0.82 -27.57
CA VAL A 527 0.65 -0.09 -26.71
C VAL A 527 0.05 -1.49 -26.75
N ALA A 528 -1.26 -1.57 -26.60
CA ALA A 528 -1.99 -2.83 -26.68
C ALA A 528 -1.84 -3.50 -28.05
N TRP A 529 -1.90 -2.71 -29.12
CA TRP A 529 -1.70 -3.18 -30.49
C TRP A 529 -0.31 -3.79 -30.70
N ARG A 530 0.77 -3.09 -30.27
CA ARG A 530 2.13 -3.62 -30.38
C ARG A 530 2.30 -4.94 -29.64
N ASN A 531 1.79 -5.02 -28.40
CA ASN A 531 1.85 -6.26 -27.62
C ASN A 531 1.10 -7.40 -28.30
N ARG A 532 -0.07 -7.11 -28.89
CA ARG A 532 -0.85 -8.08 -29.64
C ARG A 532 -0.10 -8.56 -30.90
N GLN A 533 0.50 -7.64 -31.69
CA GLN A 533 1.28 -7.99 -32.89
C GLN A 533 2.46 -8.90 -32.56
N GLY A 534 3.18 -8.65 -31.46
CA GLY A 534 4.29 -9.49 -31.01
C GLY A 534 3.89 -10.92 -30.65
N ARG A 535 2.60 -11.18 -30.42
CA ARG A 535 2.08 -12.46 -29.91
C ARG A 535 1.02 -13.10 -30.80
N LEU A 536 0.83 -12.61 -32.02
CA LEU A 536 -0.24 -13.09 -32.91
C LEU A 536 -0.27 -14.61 -33.10
N LEU A 537 0.92 -15.25 -33.17
CA LEU A 537 1.06 -16.70 -33.36
C LEU A 537 0.72 -17.52 -32.09
N GLU A 538 0.68 -16.87 -30.93
CA GLU A 538 0.38 -17.50 -29.63
C GLU A 538 -1.11 -17.36 -29.25
N LEU A 539 -1.83 -16.46 -29.92
CA LEU A 539 -3.24 -16.20 -29.65
C LEU A 539 -4.12 -17.34 -30.13
N SER A 540 -5.11 -17.72 -29.34
CA SER A 540 -6.17 -18.65 -29.78
C SER A 540 -6.94 -18.06 -30.97
N GLU A 541 -7.61 -18.92 -31.75
CA GLU A 541 -8.44 -18.48 -32.88
C GLU A 541 -9.47 -17.42 -32.46
N ARG A 542 -10.08 -17.59 -31.28
CA ARG A 542 -11.04 -16.61 -30.75
C ARG A 542 -10.37 -15.29 -30.40
N GLU A 543 -9.18 -15.31 -29.77
CA GLU A 543 -8.42 -14.08 -29.49
C GLU A 543 -7.98 -13.38 -30.77
N GLN A 544 -7.57 -14.13 -31.80
CA GLN A 544 -7.25 -13.57 -33.11
C GLN A 544 -8.45 -12.90 -33.77
N ARG A 545 -9.63 -13.53 -33.69
CA ARG A 545 -10.89 -13.01 -34.21
C ARG A 545 -11.34 -11.72 -33.51
N CYS A 546 -11.13 -11.58 -32.20
CA CYS A 546 -11.45 -10.37 -31.44
C CYS A 546 -10.43 -9.26 -31.69
N ASP A 547 -10.37 -8.77 -32.92
CA ASP A 547 -9.38 -7.84 -33.45
C ASP A 547 -9.74 -6.35 -33.23
N TRP A 548 -10.50 -6.04 -32.20
CA TRP A 548 -10.94 -4.66 -31.90
C TRP A 548 -9.77 -3.68 -31.77
N VAL A 549 -8.70 -4.12 -31.11
CA VAL A 549 -7.49 -3.32 -30.91
C VAL A 549 -6.82 -2.98 -32.25
N ASP A 550 -6.77 -3.95 -33.19
CA ASP A 550 -6.20 -3.73 -34.52
C ASP A 550 -7.02 -2.72 -35.30
N LYS A 551 -8.34 -2.84 -35.26
CA LYS A 551 -9.28 -1.93 -35.93
C LYS A 551 -9.29 -0.53 -35.33
N LEU A 552 -9.23 -0.42 -34.00
CA LEU A 552 -9.08 0.88 -33.32
C LEU A 552 -7.78 1.56 -33.71
N TYR A 553 -6.64 0.81 -33.71
CA TYR A 553 -5.35 1.33 -34.11
C TYR A 553 -5.35 1.83 -35.55
N ALA A 554 -5.88 1.03 -36.50
CA ALA A 554 -5.98 1.40 -37.90
C ALA A 554 -6.88 2.65 -38.14
N ALA A 555 -7.88 2.86 -37.28
CA ALA A 555 -8.73 4.06 -37.31
C ALA A 555 -8.11 5.28 -36.61
N GLY A 556 -6.86 5.22 -36.14
CA GLY A 556 -6.19 6.31 -35.42
C GLY A 556 -6.74 6.56 -34.00
N ARG A 557 -7.51 5.62 -33.45
CA ARG A 557 -8.12 5.70 -32.12
C ARG A 557 -7.13 5.13 -31.08
N HIS A 558 -6.17 5.98 -30.64
CA HIS A 558 -5.10 5.55 -29.73
C HIS A 558 -5.40 5.80 -28.24
N GLY A 559 -6.65 6.06 -27.87
CA GLY A 559 -7.09 6.30 -26.51
C GLY A 559 -7.10 7.78 -26.12
N GLN A 560 -6.98 8.06 -24.83
CA GLN A 560 -7.09 9.43 -24.28
C GLN A 560 -6.14 10.42 -24.95
N LYS A 561 -4.94 10.02 -25.33
CA LYS A 561 -3.94 10.90 -25.96
C LYS A 561 -4.35 11.45 -27.33
N THR A 562 -5.25 10.75 -28.03
CA THR A 562 -5.82 11.21 -29.31
C THR A 562 -7.27 11.67 -29.18
N GLY A 563 -7.84 11.65 -27.97
CA GLY A 563 -9.25 11.94 -27.73
C GLY A 563 -10.22 10.85 -28.14
N LEU A 564 -9.74 9.78 -28.77
CA LEU A 564 -10.55 8.67 -29.29
C LEU A 564 -9.86 7.33 -28.97
N GLY A 565 -10.61 6.40 -28.43
CA GLY A 565 -10.21 5.03 -28.13
C GLY A 565 -11.43 4.09 -28.20
N PHE A 566 -11.60 3.25 -27.21
CA PHE A 566 -12.88 2.56 -26.95
C PHE A 566 -13.99 3.59 -26.67
N TYR A 567 -13.64 4.67 -26.01
CA TYR A 567 -14.48 5.83 -25.73
C TYR A 567 -14.02 7.08 -26.49
N CYS A 568 -14.84 8.12 -26.44
CA CYS A 568 -14.50 9.47 -26.83
C CYS A 568 -14.19 10.33 -25.61
N TYR A 569 -13.24 11.27 -25.76
CA TYR A 569 -12.81 12.19 -24.71
C TYR A 569 -12.80 13.61 -25.24
N ALA A 570 -13.50 14.51 -24.56
CA ALA A 570 -13.43 15.94 -24.88
C ALA A 570 -12.02 16.50 -24.56
N PRO A 571 -11.55 17.51 -25.28
CA PRO A 571 -10.25 18.13 -25.02
C PRO A 571 -10.09 18.56 -23.56
N GLY A 572 -9.04 18.10 -22.90
CA GLY A 572 -8.76 18.38 -21.49
C GLY A 572 -9.60 17.59 -20.48
N SER A 573 -10.53 16.74 -20.92
CA SER A 573 -11.37 15.88 -20.08
C SER A 573 -10.82 14.44 -20.04
N ARG A 574 -10.96 13.79 -18.89
CA ARG A 574 -10.74 12.36 -18.73
C ARG A 574 -12.05 11.57 -18.67
N GLN A 575 -13.16 12.23 -18.84
CA GLN A 575 -14.47 11.59 -18.80
C GLN A 575 -14.69 10.77 -20.08
N ALA A 576 -14.83 9.47 -19.92
CA ALA A 576 -15.12 8.54 -21.00
C ALA A 576 -16.60 8.71 -21.46
N VAL A 577 -16.81 8.91 -22.74
CA VAL A 577 -18.13 9.04 -23.35
C VAL A 577 -18.24 7.97 -24.43
N PRO A 578 -19.26 7.08 -24.41
CA PRO A 578 -19.51 6.11 -25.47
C PRO A 578 -19.77 6.78 -26.82
N ASP A 579 -19.39 6.13 -27.91
CA ASP A 579 -19.74 6.56 -29.25
C ASP A 579 -20.35 5.41 -30.09
N SER A 580 -21.02 5.79 -31.15
CA SER A 580 -21.68 4.83 -32.04
C SER A 580 -20.71 4.05 -32.94
N TRP A 581 -19.47 4.51 -33.10
CA TRP A 581 -18.49 3.88 -33.99
C TRP A 581 -18.15 2.46 -33.51
N LEU A 582 -17.83 2.31 -32.23
CA LEU A 582 -17.51 1.00 -31.66
C LEU A 582 -18.73 0.06 -31.69
N ALA A 583 -19.92 0.56 -31.39
CA ALA A 583 -21.15 -0.23 -31.43
C ALA A 583 -21.40 -0.78 -32.86
N GLN A 584 -21.20 0.03 -33.89
CA GLN A 584 -21.31 -0.40 -35.29
C GLN A 584 -20.24 -1.43 -35.65
N LEU A 585 -19.00 -1.22 -35.20
CA LEU A 585 -17.88 -2.17 -35.39
C LEU A 585 -18.20 -3.55 -34.80
N LEU A 586 -18.72 -3.59 -33.59
CA LEU A 586 -19.07 -4.82 -32.90
C LEU A 586 -20.24 -5.52 -33.60
N GLU A 587 -21.23 -4.77 -34.10
CA GLU A 587 -22.36 -5.33 -34.85
C GLU A 587 -21.90 -5.92 -36.19
N GLN A 588 -21.07 -5.23 -36.96
CA GLN A 588 -20.46 -5.75 -38.20
C GLN A 588 -19.66 -7.03 -37.94
N HIS A 589 -18.90 -7.08 -36.88
CA HIS A 589 -18.15 -8.27 -36.49
C HIS A 589 -19.06 -9.45 -36.18
N ARG A 590 -20.13 -9.26 -35.41
CA ARG A 590 -21.09 -10.33 -35.10
C ARG A 590 -21.75 -10.86 -36.35
N GLN A 591 -22.14 -9.98 -37.29
CA GLN A 591 -22.69 -10.38 -38.59
C GLN A 591 -21.66 -11.19 -39.39
N GLN A 592 -20.41 -10.73 -39.47
CA GLN A 592 -19.34 -11.43 -40.19
C GLN A 592 -19.11 -12.85 -39.68
N TRP A 593 -19.15 -13.05 -38.36
CA TRP A 593 -18.86 -14.32 -37.71
C TRP A 593 -20.11 -15.11 -37.32
N ASN A 594 -21.31 -14.65 -37.74
CA ASN A 594 -22.62 -15.26 -37.44
C ASN A 594 -22.84 -15.49 -35.91
N ILE A 595 -22.47 -14.50 -35.11
CA ILE A 595 -22.59 -14.53 -33.65
C ILE A 595 -23.92 -13.85 -33.24
N ALA A 596 -24.81 -14.60 -32.62
CA ALA A 596 -26.03 -14.05 -32.06
C ALA A 596 -25.72 -13.37 -30.70
N PRO A 597 -25.95 -12.06 -30.55
CA PRO A 597 -25.75 -11.41 -29.26
C PRO A 597 -26.77 -11.94 -28.24
N ARG A 598 -26.30 -12.05 -26.98
CA ARG A 598 -27.14 -12.48 -25.86
C ARG A 598 -27.10 -11.47 -24.71
N SER A 599 -28.10 -11.55 -23.85
CA SER A 599 -28.08 -10.80 -22.58
C SER A 599 -27.03 -11.42 -21.62
N ILE A 600 -26.21 -10.57 -21.05
CA ILE A 600 -25.14 -10.95 -20.11
C ILE A 600 -25.41 -10.23 -18.79
N SER A 601 -25.47 -10.97 -17.69
CA SER A 601 -25.73 -10.41 -16.38
C SER A 601 -24.48 -9.75 -15.78
N ASP A 602 -24.67 -8.81 -14.87
CA ASP A 602 -23.57 -8.17 -14.11
C ASP A 602 -22.74 -9.23 -13.38
N GLN A 603 -23.38 -10.26 -12.81
CA GLN A 603 -22.67 -11.37 -12.14
C GLN A 603 -21.77 -12.13 -13.13
N GLU A 604 -22.24 -12.44 -14.33
CA GLU A 604 -21.43 -13.12 -15.34
C GLU A 604 -20.23 -12.28 -15.77
N ILE A 605 -20.41 -10.97 -15.94
CA ILE A 605 -19.31 -10.04 -16.26
C ILE A 605 -18.24 -10.08 -15.15
N GLU A 606 -18.66 -9.95 -13.89
CA GLU A 606 -17.76 -9.98 -12.74
C GLU A 606 -17.02 -11.32 -12.65
N GLU A 607 -17.76 -12.43 -12.68
CA GLU A 607 -17.21 -13.77 -12.58
C GLU A 607 -16.21 -14.07 -13.70
N ARG A 608 -16.55 -13.80 -14.95
CA ARG A 608 -15.65 -14.08 -16.08
C ARG A 608 -14.37 -13.29 -16.01
N CYS A 609 -14.46 -11.98 -15.74
CA CYS A 609 -13.29 -11.13 -15.65
C CYS A 609 -12.35 -11.55 -14.48
N LEU A 610 -12.92 -11.86 -13.31
CA LEU A 610 -12.13 -12.19 -12.13
C LEU A 610 -11.66 -13.65 -12.12
N PHE A 611 -12.51 -14.59 -12.56
CA PHE A 611 -12.16 -16.02 -12.48
C PHE A 611 -11.10 -16.42 -13.51
N ALA A 612 -11.04 -15.75 -14.67
CA ALA A 612 -9.92 -15.89 -15.59
C ALA A 612 -8.60 -15.48 -14.94
N MET A 613 -8.60 -14.37 -14.19
CA MET A 613 -7.42 -13.94 -13.42
C MET A 613 -7.05 -14.97 -12.33
N ILE A 614 -8.03 -15.54 -11.64
CA ILE A 614 -7.79 -16.54 -10.59
C ILE A 614 -7.15 -17.80 -11.17
N ASN A 615 -7.62 -18.28 -12.33
CA ASN A 615 -7.00 -19.43 -13.01
C ASN A 615 -5.57 -19.13 -13.45
N GLU A 616 -5.30 -17.93 -13.92
CA GLU A 616 -3.96 -17.50 -14.30
C GLU A 616 -3.04 -17.35 -13.08
N ALA A 617 -3.57 -16.84 -11.95
CA ALA A 617 -2.85 -16.77 -10.67
C ALA A 617 -2.45 -18.18 -10.19
N ALA A 618 -3.35 -19.15 -10.32
CA ALA A 618 -3.06 -20.54 -10.00
C ALA A 618 -1.98 -21.13 -10.93
N TRP A 619 -2.01 -20.79 -12.22
CA TRP A 619 -0.97 -21.19 -13.18
C TRP A 619 0.41 -20.61 -12.81
N LEU A 620 0.48 -19.35 -12.36
CA LEU A 620 1.72 -18.72 -11.92
C LEU A 620 2.37 -19.46 -10.74
N LEU A 621 1.56 -20.01 -9.83
CA LEU A 621 2.02 -20.83 -8.71
C LEU A 621 2.44 -22.23 -9.16
N ASP A 622 1.69 -22.86 -10.09
CA ASP A 622 2.03 -24.18 -10.64
C ASP A 622 3.39 -24.20 -11.39
N ASN A 623 3.81 -23.03 -11.89
CA ASN A 623 5.04 -22.87 -12.67
C ASN A 623 6.16 -22.12 -11.90
N ASP A 624 6.04 -22.01 -10.58
CA ASP A 624 7.05 -21.39 -9.71
C ASP A 624 7.43 -19.93 -10.08
N ILE A 625 6.54 -19.24 -10.81
CA ILE A 625 6.73 -17.82 -11.17
C ILE A 625 6.60 -16.96 -9.91
N VAL A 626 5.69 -17.35 -9.01
CA VAL A 626 5.49 -16.73 -7.70
C VAL A 626 5.53 -17.82 -6.62
N GLU A 627 6.23 -17.55 -5.53
CA GLU A 627 6.37 -18.51 -4.45
C GLU A 627 5.17 -18.53 -3.49
N HIS A 628 4.56 -17.36 -3.25
CA HIS A 628 3.49 -17.21 -2.28
C HIS A 628 2.24 -16.57 -2.89
N PRO A 629 1.03 -17.14 -2.68
CA PRO A 629 -0.21 -16.55 -3.18
C PRO A 629 -0.43 -15.10 -2.74
N ALA A 630 -0.07 -14.77 -1.50
CA ALA A 630 -0.18 -13.41 -0.96
C ALA A 630 0.66 -12.38 -1.74
N ASP A 631 1.72 -12.79 -2.44
CA ASP A 631 2.52 -11.91 -3.27
C ASP A 631 1.73 -11.47 -4.51
N ILE A 632 0.88 -12.34 -5.07
CA ILE A 632 -0.08 -11.99 -6.15
C ILE A 632 -1.08 -10.96 -5.65
N ASP A 633 -1.59 -11.13 -4.42
CA ASP A 633 -2.50 -10.15 -3.80
C ASP A 633 -1.84 -8.77 -3.69
N LEU A 634 -0.57 -8.73 -3.24
CA LEU A 634 0.19 -7.48 -3.12
C LEU A 634 0.48 -6.83 -4.47
N VAL A 635 0.80 -7.61 -5.51
CA VAL A 635 0.97 -7.09 -6.88
C VAL A 635 -0.29 -6.38 -7.34
N TRP A 636 -1.45 -7.00 -7.22
CA TRP A 636 -2.70 -6.45 -7.73
C TRP A 636 -3.25 -5.30 -6.88
N VAL A 637 -3.05 -5.33 -5.57
CA VAL A 637 -3.46 -4.24 -4.68
C VAL A 637 -2.58 -2.99 -4.90
N HIS A 638 -1.26 -3.15 -5.02
CA HIS A 638 -0.34 -2.02 -5.11
C HIS A 638 -0.06 -1.53 -6.53
N GLY A 639 -0.29 -2.37 -7.56
CA GLY A 639 0.00 -2.05 -8.96
C GLY A 639 -1.24 -1.79 -9.82
N TYR A 640 -2.35 -2.48 -9.52
CA TYR A 640 -3.51 -2.50 -10.43
C TYR A 640 -4.81 -2.07 -9.76
N GLY A 641 -4.75 -1.59 -8.52
CA GLY A 641 -5.91 -1.03 -7.82
C GLY A 641 -6.98 -2.06 -7.43
N PHE A 642 -6.60 -3.33 -7.25
CA PHE A 642 -7.52 -4.29 -6.65
C PHE A 642 -7.98 -3.77 -5.28
N PRO A 643 -9.29 -3.77 -4.98
CA PRO A 643 -9.80 -3.13 -3.77
C PRO A 643 -9.23 -3.81 -2.52
N ARG A 644 -8.45 -3.07 -1.73
CA ARG A 644 -7.76 -3.56 -0.53
C ARG A 644 -8.71 -4.24 0.45
N TYR A 645 -9.92 -3.70 0.60
CA TYR A 645 -10.93 -4.23 1.53
C TYR A 645 -11.54 -5.57 1.07
N LYS A 646 -11.12 -6.09 -0.10
CA LYS A 646 -11.41 -7.45 -0.57
C LYS A 646 -10.23 -8.43 -0.40
N GLY A 647 -9.06 -7.96 0.08
CA GLY A 647 -7.93 -8.79 0.50
C GLY A 647 -6.95 -9.21 -0.58
N GLY A 648 -7.20 -8.85 -1.85
CA GLY A 648 -6.43 -9.31 -3.01
C GLY A 648 -7.13 -10.46 -3.74
N LEU A 649 -6.56 -10.83 -4.89
CA LEU A 649 -7.19 -11.75 -5.83
C LEU A 649 -7.28 -13.20 -5.29
N THR A 650 -6.18 -13.69 -4.71
CA THR A 650 -6.11 -15.07 -4.20
C THR A 650 -6.88 -15.23 -2.90
N TYR A 651 -6.86 -14.20 -2.04
CA TYR A 651 -7.72 -14.15 -0.87
C TYR A 651 -9.21 -14.11 -1.25
N TYR A 652 -9.58 -13.29 -2.22
CA TYR A 652 -10.95 -13.23 -2.75
C TYR A 652 -11.39 -14.59 -3.32
N ALA A 653 -10.50 -15.30 -4.02
CA ALA A 653 -10.76 -16.63 -4.56
C ALA A 653 -11.08 -17.64 -3.44
N ASP A 654 -10.34 -17.59 -2.34
CA ASP A 654 -10.58 -18.47 -1.18
C ASP A 654 -11.95 -18.18 -0.53
N GLN A 655 -12.33 -16.89 -0.42
CA GLN A 655 -13.66 -16.51 0.10
C GLN A 655 -14.81 -16.94 -0.83
N THR A 656 -14.56 -16.94 -2.14
CA THR A 656 -15.53 -17.38 -3.17
C THR A 656 -15.62 -18.91 -3.23
N GLY A 657 -14.50 -19.59 -2.97
CA GLY A 657 -14.36 -21.06 -3.03
C GLY A 657 -13.89 -21.55 -4.40
N LEU A 658 -12.69 -22.16 -4.44
CA LEU A 658 -12.06 -22.61 -5.70
C LEU A 658 -12.91 -23.60 -6.50
N GLY A 659 -13.67 -24.45 -5.81
CA GLY A 659 -14.60 -25.39 -6.47
C GLY A 659 -15.73 -24.69 -7.23
N TYR A 660 -16.22 -23.55 -6.72
CA TYR A 660 -17.21 -22.72 -7.42
C TYR A 660 -16.58 -22.04 -8.64
N VAL A 661 -15.42 -21.41 -8.45
CA VAL A 661 -14.64 -20.76 -9.52
C VAL A 661 -14.38 -21.72 -10.68
N ALA A 662 -13.90 -22.95 -10.36
CA ALA A 662 -13.60 -23.97 -11.37
C ALA A 662 -14.85 -24.42 -12.15
N LYS A 663 -16.00 -24.54 -11.47
CA LYS A 663 -17.28 -24.85 -12.13
C LYS A 663 -17.76 -23.72 -13.04
N ALA A 664 -17.66 -22.48 -12.59
CA ALA A 664 -18.06 -21.31 -13.37
C ALA A 664 -17.17 -21.14 -14.62
N LEU A 665 -15.85 -21.31 -14.49
CA LEU A 665 -14.94 -21.28 -15.63
C LEU A 665 -15.29 -22.34 -16.69
N LYS A 666 -15.60 -23.56 -16.27
CA LYS A 666 -16.06 -24.61 -17.21
C LYS A 666 -17.40 -24.26 -17.88
N ARG A 667 -18.29 -23.58 -17.17
CA ARG A 667 -19.60 -23.17 -17.69
C ARG A 667 -19.50 -22.03 -18.71
N TYR A 668 -18.70 -20.99 -18.39
CA TYR A 668 -18.66 -19.78 -19.19
C TYR A 668 -17.70 -19.88 -20.38
N ASN A 669 -16.69 -20.73 -20.29
CA ASN A 669 -15.58 -20.68 -21.23
C ASN A 669 -15.16 -22.07 -21.76
N PRO A 670 -16.08 -22.85 -22.34
CA PRO A 670 -15.72 -24.15 -22.93
C PRO A 670 -14.72 -24.04 -24.10
N GLU A 671 -14.65 -22.86 -24.75
CA GLU A 671 -13.83 -22.60 -25.93
C GLU A 671 -12.62 -21.66 -25.67
N SER A 672 -12.34 -21.27 -24.42
CA SER A 672 -11.27 -20.30 -24.13
C SER A 672 -9.87 -20.82 -24.40
N GLY A 673 -9.76 -22.11 -24.72
CA GLY A 673 -8.48 -22.77 -25.01
C GLY A 673 -7.55 -22.92 -23.78
N ARG A 674 -7.84 -22.27 -22.65
CA ARG A 674 -7.04 -22.41 -21.43
C ARG A 674 -7.64 -23.43 -20.48
N ALA A 675 -6.90 -24.54 -20.30
CA ALA A 675 -7.24 -25.53 -19.30
C ALA A 675 -7.22 -24.93 -17.87
N LEU A 676 -8.01 -25.54 -16.98
CA LEU A 676 -7.87 -25.25 -15.56
C LEU A 676 -6.48 -25.66 -15.09
N SER A 677 -5.85 -24.79 -14.29
CA SER A 677 -4.58 -25.05 -13.64
C SER A 677 -4.70 -26.30 -12.73
N ALA A 678 -3.61 -27.03 -12.59
CA ALA A 678 -3.53 -28.19 -11.68
C ALA A 678 -3.84 -27.77 -10.24
N PHE A 679 -3.35 -26.60 -9.83
CA PHE A 679 -3.64 -25.99 -8.53
C PHE A 679 -5.16 -25.88 -8.27
N MET A 680 -5.92 -25.38 -9.26
CA MET A 680 -7.39 -25.20 -9.15
C MET A 680 -8.16 -26.52 -9.01
N THR A 681 -7.58 -27.62 -9.48
CA THR A 681 -8.23 -28.95 -9.44
C THR A 681 -7.82 -29.78 -8.23
N GLN A 682 -6.65 -29.52 -7.67
CA GLN A 682 -6.05 -30.31 -6.59
C GLN A 682 -6.18 -29.66 -5.21
N ARG A 683 -6.29 -28.32 -5.14
CA ARG A 683 -6.36 -27.58 -3.89
C ARG A 683 -7.74 -26.99 -3.62
N LYS A 684 -8.06 -26.80 -2.34
CA LYS A 684 -9.32 -26.18 -1.90
C LYS A 684 -9.18 -24.67 -1.68
N THR A 685 -7.99 -24.21 -1.38
CA THR A 685 -7.67 -22.80 -1.05
C THR A 685 -6.28 -22.43 -1.58
N PHE A 686 -6.05 -21.16 -1.82
CA PHE A 686 -4.71 -20.60 -2.07
C PHE A 686 -3.88 -20.51 -0.81
N HIS A 687 -4.51 -20.07 0.29
CA HIS A 687 -3.86 -19.89 1.57
C HIS A 687 -4.16 -21.06 2.51
N ALA A 688 -3.13 -21.57 3.17
CA ALA A 688 -3.31 -22.48 4.30
C ALA A 688 -3.62 -21.61 5.53
N TYR A 689 -4.85 -21.65 6.02
CA TYR A 689 -5.29 -20.98 7.25
C TYR A 689 -5.21 -21.91 8.45
#